data_b1d822c4c90b030ea9901cba4e9e4f96
#
_entry.id   b1d822c4c90b030ea9901cba4e9e4f96
#
_cell.length_a   1.000
_cell.length_b   1.000
_cell.length_c   1.000
_cell.angle_alpha   90.00
_cell.angle_beta   90.00
_cell.angle_gamma   90.00
#
_symmetry.space_group_name_H-M   'P 1'
#
loop_
_entity.id
_entity.type
_entity.pdbx_description
1 polymer ?
#
loop_
_entity_poly.entity_id
_entity_poly.type
_entity_poly.pdbx_seq_one_letter_code
_entity_poly.pdbx_strand_id
1 'polypeptide(L)'
;MKHRFTLLLVLLMQYFAFSQTLVNVSYSVNPPTFEETESITVTFTVNESSFGVASSHELYLWAWSFDSANANLNSPTNGVWESSGTANKLTYVSSSGTTGTYTYTMNTVKSFYGNRTNPLSRIGFLVKTQNGSYKSQDIVLPVGKFQMNLTNPVAGSTNFYNPGSSVTVSATTSQNATFKLKANGTVVNSTSTGATSYNYSYTVTQDAALELEGTSTINSEVQTKSFTVVTTPSVQTAAIPSWIRQGINYDANDATKIGLAIYAPGKSYVHVIGSFNNWTVSNAYLMKRDTTNPDLYWIEITGLTPQQIYTFQYRTNDGKKVADPFSRLVLSPDDDPWIEAADYPNLPAYPAGQQFDVSVVQTGMPTYNWQVPNFTKPAKDNLIVYELLVRDFTVEQNWQSMIDKIPYLKSLKINAVELMPVMEFEGNKSWGYNPSFHFALDKAYGTSDKFKEFIDKCHQNGIAVILDIALNHATQRNPLVRLWNNDPDGDGYGAPNSSNPYFNTVAKHAYNVYEDMNHSSTATHYYVERVLEQWITEYKIDGFRWDLTKGFTQNCTSTDETCTGNYQQDRVDVLKLYADKQWSFDPSSYVIFEHLGTDTEEQQWANYRIGEGKGVILWDNLNYAYNQNTMGSTSGSNIGRADYESHGFAERRNKTYGESHDEERLMYRNLTNGATNGVYNVKNLATALERHKAFAATLFTIPGPKMIWQFGELGFDLSINRCANGTVNNNCRTDPKPSAFSTTLNYYNDPQRKAVYDTWAKIINLRVNNEVFNTKT
;
A
#
# COMPACT_ATOMS: atom_id res chain seq x y z
N MET A 1 -4.59 22.95 47.62
CA MET A 1 -4.39 21.95 46.57
C MET A 1 -5.72 21.58 45.91
N LYS A 2 -6.44 22.52 45.32
CA LYS A 2 -7.73 22.31 44.63
C LYS A 2 -7.99 23.49 43.67
N HIS A 3 -7.16 23.74 42.69
CA HIS A 3 -7.43 24.70 41.58
C HIS A 3 -6.45 24.55 40.38
N ARG A 4 -5.98 23.33 40.11
CA ARG A 4 -5.13 23.07 38.91
C ARG A 4 -5.63 21.90 38.03
N PHE A 5 -6.88 21.48 38.20
CA PHE A 5 -7.46 20.38 37.44
C PHE A 5 -8.52 20.81 36.41
N THR A 6 -8.81 22.11 36.31
CA THR A 6 -9.89 22.60 35.43
C THR A 6 -9.39 23.26 34.15
N LEU A 7 -8.07 23.33 33.92
CA LEU A 7 -7.50 23.93 32.69
C LEU A 7 -6.94 22.92 31.72
N LEU A 8 -6.97 21.61 32.03
CA LEU A 8 -6.51 20.54 31.16
C LEU A 8 -7.64 19.87 30.35
N LEU A 9 -8.89 20.27 30.56
CA LEU A 9 -10.06 19.67 29.90
C LEU A 9 -10.63 20.52 28.75
N VAL A 10 -10.03 21.66 28.42
CA VAL A 10 -10.51 22.57 27.37
C VAL A 10 -9.62 22.58 26.12
N LEU A 11 -8.48 21.86 26.14
CA LEU A 11 -7.57 21.76 24.99
C LEU A 11 -7.61 20.38 24.29
N LEU A 12 -8.64 19.59 24.56
CA LEU A 12 -8.92 18.32 23.89
C LEU A 12 -10.10 18.46 22.91
N MET A 13 -10.24 19.60 22.29
CA MET A 13 -11.17 19.78 21.18
C MET A 13 -10.43 20.10 19.91
N GLN A 14 -10.64 19.18 18.95
CA GLN A 14 -10.58 19.39 17.51
C GLN A 14 -9.22 19.19 16.81
N TYR A 15 -8.91 17.94 16.57
CA TYR A 15 -8.63 17.51 15.19
C TYR A 15 -9.50 16.28 14.94
N PHE A 16 -10.76 16.52 14.59
CA PHE A 16 -11.52 15.55 13.83
C PHE A 16 -10.90 15.53 12.44
N ALA A 17 -10.32 14.41 12.01
CA ALA A 17 -10.36 14.06 10.63
C ALA A 17 -11.84 14.21 10.24
N PHE A 18 -12.16 15.12 9.33
CA PHE A 18 -13.52 15.28 8.84
C PHE A 18 -13.85 14.04 8.02
N SER A 19 -14.35 12.99 8.68
CA SER A 19 -15.11 11.96 8.01
C SER A 19 -16.26 12.67 7.32
N GLN A 20 -16.23 12.74 6.00
CA GLN A 20 -17.31 13.31 5.21
C GLN A 20 -18.57 12.47 5.43
N THR A 21 -19.61 13.07 5.96
CA THR A 21 -20.89 12.36 6.15
C THR A 21 -21.67 12.35 4.85
N LEU A 22 -21.92 11.14 4.30
CA LEU A 22 -22.76 10.95 3.12
C LEU A 22 -24.25 11.05 3.50
N VAL A 23 -25.00 11.89 2.81
CA VAL A 23 -26.46 12.06 2.99
C VAL A 23 -27.14 12.00 1.63
N ASN A 24 -27.79 10.89 1.32
CA ASN A 24 -28.45 10.72 0.03
C ASN A 24 -29.54 11.76 -0.20
N VAL A 25 -29.62 12.29 -1.42
CA VAL A 25 -30.64 13.24 -1.88
C VAL A 25 -31.43 12.70 -3.07
N SER A 26 -32.71 13.10 -3.19
CA SER A 26 -33.47 12.90 -4.41
C SER A 26 -33.30 14.12 -5.32
N TYR A 27 -33.38 13.92 -6.62
CA TYR A 27 -33.27 15.00 -7.58
C TYR A 27 -34.16 14.80 -8.81
N SER A 28 -34.44 15.91 -9.50
CA SER A 28 -35.06 15.92 -10.85
C SER A 28 -34.37 16.98 -11.70
N VAL A 29 -34.40 16.79 -13.02
CA VAL A 29 -33.78 17.70 -13.99
C VAL A 29 -34.84 18.15 -15.01
N ASN A 30 -34.86 19.42 -15.33
CA ASN A 30 -35.73 19.98 -16.32
C ASN A 30 -34.95 20.84 -17.31
N PRO A 31 -34.98 20.53 -18.65
CA PRO A 31 -35.58 19.34 -19.25
C PRO A 31 -34.86 18.05 -18.85
N PRO A 32 -35.51 16.88 -18.86
CA PRO A 32 -34.92 15.59 -18.41
C PRO A 32 -33.85 15.05 -19.36
N THR A 33 -33.81 15.49 -20.60
CA THR A 33 -32.75 15.29 -21.61
C THR A 33 -32.39 16.60 -22.23
N PHE A 34 -31.12 16.87 -22.44
CA PHE A 34 -30.60 18.17 -22.84
C PHE A 34 -29.31 18.09 -23.64
N GLU A 35 -29.08 19.08 -24.50
CA GLU A 35 -27.80 19.30 -25.17
C GLU A 35 -26.88 20.20 -24.32
N GLU A 36 -25.57 20.15 -24.59
CA GLU A 36 -24.60 20.99 -23.87
C GLU A 36 -24.85 22.50 -24.01
N THR A 37 -25.57 22.90 -25.07
CA THR A 37 -25.90 24.28 -25.37
C THR A 37 -27.18 24.76 -24.69
N GLU A 38 -27.93 23.88 -24.04
CA GLU A 38 -29.20 24.21 -23.41
C GLU A 38 -29.04 24.60 -21.93
N SER A 39 -30.08 25.26 -21.42
CA SER A 39 -30.22 25.53 -19.99
C SER A 39 -30.91 24.36 -19.31
N ILE A 40 -30.44 24.02 -18.11
CA ILE A 40 -31.12 23.04 -17.26
C ILE A 40 -31.31 23.58 -15.84
N THR A 41 -32.39 23.15 -15.21
CA THR A 41 -32.62 23.38 -13.78
C THR A 41 -32.68 22.05 -13.08
N VAL A 42 -31.81 21.88 -12.08
CA VAL A 42 -31.81 20.70 -11.19
C VAL A 42 -32.55 21.09 -9.92
N THR A 43 -33.52 20.27 -9.54
CA THR A 43 -34.24 20.39 -8.25
C THR A 43 -33.82 19.27 -7.34
N PHE A 44 -33.38 19.60 -6.12
CA PHE A 44 -32.97 18.64 -5.09
C PHE A 44 -33.99 18.62 -3.95
N THR A 45 -34.25 17.42 -3.46
CA THR A 45 -35.00 17.20 -2.20
C THR A 45 -34.06 16.63 -1.17
N VAL A 46 -33.86 17.34 -0.07
CA VAL A 46 -32.78 17.14 0.89
C VAL A 46 -33.33 17.00 2.30
N ASN A 47 -32.82 16.06 3.09
CA ASN A 47 -33.08 16.07 4.53
C ASN A 47 -32.14 17.09 5.20
N GLU A 48 -32.68 18.26 5.55
CA GLU A 48 -31.92 19.40 6.08
C GLU A 48 -31.29 19.11 7.45
N SER A 49 -31.96 18.31 8.28
CA SER A 49 -31.42 17.92 9.59
C SER A 49 -30.21 17.03 9.44
N SER A 50 -30.23 16.10 8.47
CA SER A 50 -29.10 15.22 8.19
C SER A 50 -27.88 15.96 7.62
N PHE A 51 -28.10 17.06 6.88
CA PHE A 51 -27.04 17.97 6.42
C PHE A 51 -26.63 19.01 7.48
N GLY A 52 -27.34 19.10 8.59
CA GLY A 52 -27.09 20.13 9.62
C GLY A 52 -27.41 21.55 9.18
N VAL A 53 -28.30 21.76 8.21
CA VAL A 53 -28.63 23.06 7.60
C VAL A 53 -30.07 23.53 7.85
N ALA A 54 -30.80 22.87 8.74
CA ALA A 54 -32.22 23.18 9.00
C ALA A 54 -32.50 24.65 9.42
N SER A 55 -31.51 25.36 9.94
CA SER A 55 -31.62 26.77 10.33
C SER A 55 -31.01 27.75 9.32
N SER A 56 -30.06 27.34 8.52
CA SER A 56 -29.36 28.19 7.55
C SER A 56 -29.90 28.07 6.13
N HIS A 57 -30.44 26.90 5.78
CA HIS A 57 -30.86 26.54 4.41
C HIS A 57 -29.75 26.77 3.37
N GLU A 58 -28.46 26.55 3.75
CA GLU A 58 -27.31 26.83 2.89
C GLU A 58 -26.66 25.56 2.40
N LEU A 59 -26.85 25.27 1.11
CA LEU A 59 -26.23 24.15 0.40
C LEU A 59 -25.57 24.64 -0.88
N TYR A 60 -24.57 23.89 -1.32
CA TYR A 60 -23.72 24.24 -2.45
C TYR A 60 -23.61 23.06 -3.42
N LEU A 61 -23.46 23.37 -4.71
CA LEU A 61 -23.18 22.41 -5.76
C LEU A 61 -21.66 22.26 -5.90
N TRP A 62 -21.18 21.01 -5.98
CA TRP A 62 -19.85 20.70 -6.49
C TRP A 62 -20.02 19.95 -7.80
N ALA A 63 -19.37 20.38 -8.87
CA ALA A 63 -19.68 19.91 -10.20
C ALA A 63 -18.42 19.58 -11.02
N TRP A 64 -18.53 18.58 -11.89
CA TRP A 64 -17.49 18.14 -12.82
C TRP A 64 -18.11 17.66 -14.14
N SER A 65 -17.31 17.49 -15.17
CA SER A 65 -17.78 17.02 -16.47
C SER A 65 -16.81 16.05 -17.12
N PHE A 66 -17.34 15.20 -18.00
CA PHE A 66 -16.58 14.33 -18.87
C PHE A 66 -16.84 14.74 -20.32
N ASP A 67 -15.79 14.86 -21.11
CA ASP A 67 -15.94 15.12 -22.54
C ASP A 67 -16.04 13.83 -23.37
N SER A 68 -16.11 13.97 -24.68
CA SER A 68 -16.22 12.85 -25.62
C SER A 68 -14.96 11.93 -25.60
N ALA A 69 -13.81 12.42 -25.10
CA ALA A 69 -12.61 11.63 -24.87
C ALA A 69 -12.56 11.03 -23.45
N ASN A 70 -13.63 11.16 -22.66
CA ASN A 70 -13.77 10.75 -21.26
C ASN A 70 -12.82 11.49 -20.30
N ALA A 71 -12.25 12.63 -20.69
CA ALA A 71 -11.42 13.43 -19.81
C ALA A 71 -12.29 14.13 -18.74
N ASN A 72 -11.95 13.91 -17.46
CA ASN A 72 -12.65 14.51 -16.32
C ASN A 72 -12.07 15.89 -15.99
N LEU A 73 -12.93 16.87 -15.67
CA LEU A 73 -12.52 18.20 -15.25
C LEU A 73 -13.59 18.83 -14.34
N ASN A 74 -13.15 19.39 -13.22
CA ASN A 74 -14.01 20.17 -12.33
C ASN A 74 -14.56 21.43 -13.01
N SER A 75 -15.78 21.82 -12.63
CA SER A 75 -16.32 23.12 -13.05
C SER A 75 -15.45 24.25 -12.49
N PRO A 76 -15.14 25.29 -13.30
CA PRO A 76 -14.36 26.44 -12.84
C PRO A 76 -15.04 27.24 -11.72
N THR A 77 -16.34 27.01 -11.48
CA THR A 77 -17.13 27.70 -10.44
C THR A 77 -17.02 27.03 -9.07
N ASN A 78 -16.44 25.83 -8.96
CA ASN A 78 -16.39 25.06 -7.71
C ASN A 78 -15.69 25.78 -6.54
N GLY A 79 -14.61 26.54 -6.84
CA GLY A 79 -13.78 27.13 -5.80
C GLY A 79 -12.97 26.06 -5.05
N VAL A 80 -12.82 26.23 -3.75
CA VAL A 80 -12.12 25.32 -2.86
C VAL A 80 -13.13 24.45 -2.11
N TRP A 81 -12.82 23.16 -1.94
CA TRP A 81 -13.76 22.19 -1.33
C TRP A 81 -14.22 22.62 0.08
N GLU A 82 -13.31 23.09 0.91
CA GLU A 82 -13.57 23.50 2.30
C GLU A 82 -14.24 24.86 2.41
N SER A 83 -14.41 25.58 1.28
CA SER A 83 -15.00 26.93 1.23
C SER A 83 -15.60 27.23 -0.14
N SER A 84 -16.71 26.55 -0.48
CA SER A 84 -17.40 26.79 -1.75
C SER A 84 -17.87 28.23 -1.88
N GLY A 85 -17.63 28.82 -3.06
CA GLY A 85 -18.03 30.17 -3.38
C GLY A 85 -19.56 30.32 -3.62
N THR A 86 -20.05 31.56 -3.58
CA THR A 86 -21.49 31.87 -3.74
C THR A 86 -22.03 31.53 -5.12
N ALA A 87 -21.15 31.40 -6.15
CA ALA A 87 -21.54 31.02 -7.50
C ALA A 87 -22.24 29.65 -7.59
N ASN A 88 -21.87 28.73 -6.69
CA ASN A 88 -22.42 27.38 -6.63
C ASN A 88 -23.44 27.20 -5.49
N LYS A 89 -23.87 28.27 -4.82
CA LYS A 89 -24.90 28.19 -3.79
C LYS A 89 -26.24 27.82 -4.41
N LEU A 90 -26.90 26.79 -3.84
CA LEU A 90 -28.24 26.40 -4.26
C LEU A 90 -29.29 27.46 -3.85
N THR A 91 -30.31 27.64 -4.66
CA THR A 91 -31.46 28.46 -4.31
C THR A 91 -32.43 27.63 -3.47
N TYR A 92 -32.64 28.02 -2.23
CA TYR A 92 -33.66 27.46 -1.36
C TYR A 92 -35.05 27.82 -1.89
N VAL A 93 -35.96 26.87 -1.98
CA VAL A 93 -37.34 27.06 -2.46
C VAL A 93 -38.33 26.97 -1.31
N SER A 94 -38.30 25.87 -0.54
CA SER A 94 -39.25 25.64 0.55
C SER A 94 -38.79 24.48 1.42
N SER A 95 -39.33 24.34 2.63
CA SER A 95 -39.20 23.12 3.46
C SER A 95 -40.55 22.68 4.03
N SER A 96 -40.65 21.38 4.29
CA SER A 96 -41.79 20.75 4.96
C SER A 96 -41.22 19.69 5.94
N GLY A 97 -41.41 19.94 7.24
CA GLY A 97 -40.78 19.15 8.29
C GLY A 97 -39.25 19.26 8.20
N THR A 98 -38.56 18.13 8.07
CA THR A 98 -37.09 18.05 7.91
C THR A 98 -36.63 18.08 6.46
N THR A 99 -37.54 18.15 5.50
CA THR A 99 -37.25 18.05 4.07
C THR A 99 -37.28 19.43 3.40
N GLY A 100 -36.13 19.83 2.84
CA GLY A 100 -35.99 21.08 2.07
C GLY A 100 -35.93 20.80 0.57
N THR A 101 -36.46 21.74 -0.22
CA THR A 101 -36.38 21.77 -1.69
C THR A 101 -35.43 22.87 -2.12
N TYR A 102 -34.52 22.56 -3.00
CA TYR A 102 -33.49 23.46 -3.51
C TYR A 102 -33.38 23.34 -5.03
N THR A 103 -33.03 24.42 -5.69
CA THR A 103 -32.82 24.45 -7.14
C THR A 103 -31.45 25.02 -7.50
N TYR A 104 -30.94 24.59 -8.65
CA TYR A 104 -29.79 25.20 -9.30
C TYR A 104 -30.01 25.22 -10.81
N THR A 105 -29.86 26.41 -11.43
CA THR A 105 -30.04 26.59 -12.89
C THR A 105 -28.68 26.84 -13.55
N MET A 106 -28.33 26.01 -14.52
CA MET A 106 -27.19 26.20 -15.41
C MET A 106 -27.70 26.84 -16.69
N ASN A 107 -27.39 28.12 -16.95
CA ASN A 107 -27.91 28.87 -18.10
C ASN A 107 -27.55 28.25 -19.46
N THR A 108 -26.33 27.75 -19.58
CA THR A 108 -25.92 26.77 -20.59
C THR A 108 -24.99 25.77 -19.92
N VAL A 109 -25.24 24.50 -20.14
CA VAL A 109 -24.43 23.42 -19.55
C VAL A 109 -22.97 23.59 -19.95
N LYS A 110 -22.65 23.79 -21.22
CA LYS A 110 -21.30 23.97 -21.73
C LYS A 110 -20.52 25.07 -21.03
N SER A 111 -21.13 26.24 -20.87
CA SER A 111 -20.48 27.41 -20.25
C SER A 111 -20.22 27.18 -18.74
N PHE A 112 -21.17 26.52 -18.05
CA PHE A 112 -21.03 26.19 -16.64
C PHE A 112 -19.84 25.26 -16.38
N TYR A 113 -19.56 24.33 -17.30
CA TYR A 113 -18.44 23.41 -17.25
C TYR A 113 -17.17 23.91 -17.98
N GLY A 114 -17.06 25.23 -18.23
CA GLY A 114 -15.83 25.88 -18.69
C GLY A 114 -15.60 25.88 -20.19
N ASN A 115 -16.64 25.73 -21.01
CA ASN A 115 -16.58 25.78 -22.48
C ASN A 115 -15.51 24.84 -23.08
N ARG A 116 -15.52 23.61 -22.68
CA ARG A 116 -14.53 22.59 -23.10
C ARG A 116 -14.48 22.49 -24.65
N THR A 117 -13.29 22.24 -25.18
CA THR A 117 -13.04 22.09 -26.61
C THR A 117 -13.77 20.87 -27.19
N ASN A 118 -13.69 19.74 -26.51
CA ASN A 118 -14.42 18.53 -26.86
C ASN A 118 -15.87 18.63 -26.37
N PRO A 119 -16.86 18.10 -27.11
CA PRO A 119 -18.23 18.03 -26.63
C PRO A 119 -18.35 17.31 -25.30
N LEU A 120 -19.27 17.76 -24.46
CA LEU A 120 -19.58 17.08 -23.19
C LEU A 120 -20.34 15.78 -23.48
N SER A 121 -19.88 14.69 -22.87
CA SER A 121 -20.57 13.39 -22.88
C SER A 121 -21.43 13.16 -21.63
N ARG A 122 -20.96 13.63 -20.49
CA ARG A 122 -21.65 13.52 -19.19
C ARG A 122 -21.32 14.73 -18.32
N ILE A 123 -22.23 15.08 -17.45
CA ILE A 123 -22.01 16.06 -16.39
C ILE A 123 -22.20 15.37 -15.03
N GLY A 124 -21.39 15.73 -14.07
CA GLY A 124 -21.48 15.26 -12.69
C GLY A 124 -21.70 16.41 -11.72
N PHE A 125 -22.39 16.14 -10.63
CA PHE A 125 -22.52 17.07 -9.51
C PHE A 125 -22.95 16.34 -8.24
N LEU A 126 -22.71 16.99 -7.10
CA LEU A 126 -23.22 16.61 -5.80
C LEU A 126 -23.65 17.85 -5.00
N VAL A 127 -24.47 17.64 -3.98
CA VAL A 127 -24.85 18.67 -3.00
C VAL A 127 -23.96 18.55 -1.77
N LYS A 128 -23.49 19.67 -1.24
CA LYS A 128 -22.64 19.68 -0.03
C LYS A 128 -22.89 20.91 0.83
N THR A 129 -22.47 20.84 2.09
CA THR A 129 -22.30 22.03 2.94
C THR A 129 -21.14 22.88 2.43
N GLN A 130 -21.09 24.17 2.78
CA GLN A 130 -20.03 25.07 2.33
C GLN A 130 -18.63 24.52 2.60
N ASN A 131 -18.41 23.98 3.78
CA ASN A 131 -17.13 23.41 4.24
C ASN A 131 -16.90 21.95 3.84
N GLY A 132 -17.85 21.30 3.17
CA GLY A 132 -17.72 19.91 2.73
C GLY A 132 -17.84 18.84 3.82
N SER A 133 -18.24 19.18 5.04
CA SER A 133 -18.43 18.20 6.12
C SER A 133 -19.53 17.18 5.82
N TYR A 134 -20.56 17.61 5.08
CA TYR A 134 -21.64 16.74 4.60
C TYR A 134 -21.72 16.87 3.08
N LYS A 135 -21.92 15.75 2.41
CA LYS A 135 -22.11 15.68 0.96
C LYS A 135 -23.18 14.67 0.56
N SER A 136 -23.77 14.84 -0.62
CA SER A 136 -24.63 13.81 -1.23
C SER A 136 -23.78 12.76 -1.96
N GLN A 137 -24.49 11.73 -2.45
CA GLN A 137 -23.97 10.85 -3.49
C GLN A 137 -23.61 11.65 -4.74
N ASP A 138 -22.69 11.11 -5.54
CA ASP A 138 -22.40 11.62 -6.86
C ASP A 138 -23.58 11.38 -7.80
N ILE A 139 -23.96 12.40 -8.55
CA ILE A 139 -25.02 12.34 -9.55
C ILE A 139 -24.37 12.59 -10.90
N VAL A 140 -24.46 11.63 -11.81
CA VAL A 140 -23.89 11.74 -13.16
C VAL A 140 -25.01 11.63 -14.20
N LEU A 141 -25.12 12.62 -15.09
CA LEU A 141 -26.12 12.70 -16.13
C LEU A 141 -25.48 12.68 -17.51
N PRO A 142 -26.03 11.93 -18.48
CA PRO A 142 -25.60 11.99 -19.86
C PRO A 142 -26.04 13.30 -20.51
N VAL A 143 -25.23 13.80 -21.43
CA VAL A 143 -25.54 14.93 -22.29
C VAL A 143 -26.02 14.40 -23.64
N GLY A 144 -27.05 15.01 -24.23
CA GLY A 144 -27.70 14.62 -25.48
C GLY A 144 -29.19 14.31 -25.30
N LYS A 145 -30.01 14.64 -26.29
CA LYS A 145 -31.48 14.44 -26.25
C LYS A 145 -31.89 12.98 -26.47
N PHE A 146 -31.14 12.26 -27.28
CA PHE A 146 -31.37 10.85 -27.49
C PHE A 146 -30.60 10.06 -26.43
N GLN A 147 -31.33 9.42 -25.51
CA GLN A 147 -30.77 8.58 -24.46
C GLN A 147 -31.35 7.17 -24.56
N MET A 148 -30.49 6.16 -24.40
CA MET A 148 -30.89 4.77 -24.35
C MET A 148 -30.44 4.17 -23.00
N ASN A 149 -31.37 3.58 -22.29
CA ASN A 149 -31.12 2.83 -21.07
C ASN A 149 -31.35 1.34 -21.32
N LEU A 150 -30.30 0.52 -21.17
CA LEU A 150 -30.40 -0.93 -21.19
C LEU A 150 -30.90 -1.40 -19.81
N THR A 151 -32.16 -1.87 -19.77
CA THR A 151 -32.84 -2.21 -18.51
C THR A 151 -32.57 -3.64 -18.07
N ASN A 152 -32.26 -4.53 -19.02
CA ASN A 152 -31.88 -5.91 -18.75
C ASN A 152 -31.09 -6.48 -19.95
N PRO A 153 -29.94 -7.12 -19.77
CA PRO A 153 -29.08 -7.02 -18.59
C PRO A 153 -28.53 -5.61 -18.37
N VAL A 154 -27.91 -5.36 -17.20
CA VAL A 154 -27.30 -4.06 -16.91
C VAL A 154 -26.14 -3.78 -17.87
N ALA A 155 -26.05 -2.57 -18.39
CA ALA A 155 -24.95 -2.18 -19.27
C ALA A 155 -23.58 -2.37 -18.61
N GLY A 156 -22.61 -2.91 -19.34
CA GLY A 156 -21.27 -3.23 -18.84
C GLY A 156 -21.19 -4.50 -17.99
N SER A 157 -22.33 -5.16 -17.71
CA SER A 157 -22.34 -6.38 -16.88
C SER A 157 -21.81 -7.62 -17.63
N THR A 158 -21.28 -8.56 -16.88
CA THR A 158 -20.98 -9.93 -17.34
C THR A 158 -21.91 -10.90 -16.64
N ASN A 159 -22.68 -11.67 -17.42
CA ASN A 159 -23.73 -12.54 -16.91
C ASN A 159 -23.49 -13.98 -17.37
N PHE A 160 -23.68 -14.94 -16.46
CA PHE A 160 -23.45 -16.35 -16.71
C PHE A 160 -24.79 -17.07 -16.97
N TYR A 161 -24.84 -17.84 -18.05
CA TYR A 161 -26.03 -18.58 -18.45
C TYR A 161 -25.68 -20.01 -18.86
N ASN A 162 -26.55 -20.96 -18.58
CA ASN A 162 -26.38 -22.31 -19.09
C ASN A 162 -26.52 -22.31 -20.64
N PRO A 163 -25.71 -23.12 -21.36
CA PRO A 163 -25.86 -23.23 -22.79
C PRO A 163 -27.29 -23.61 -23.17
N GLY A 164 -27.86 -22.92 -24.17
CA GLY A 164 -29.26 -23.12 -24.58
C GLY A 164 -30.30 -22.31 -23.80
N SER A 165 -29.92 -21.64 -22.71
CA SER A 165 -30.83 -20.73 -22.01
C SER A 165 -31.02 -19.41 -22.77
N SER A 166 -32.10 -18.71 -22.48
CA SER A 166 -32.43 -17.44 -23.11
C SER A 166 -32.22 -16.27 -22.13
N VAL A 167 -31.62 -15.19 -22.60
CA VAL A 167 -31.54 -13.90 -21.91
C VAL A 167 -32.45 -12.89 -22.59
N THR A 168 -33.35 -12.25 -21.83
CA THR A 168 -34.16 -11.16 -22.34
C THR A 168 -33.33 -9.89 -22.36
N VAL A 169 -33.13 -9.31 -23.56
CA VAL A 169 -32.47 -8.02 -23.73
C VAL A 169 -33.55 -6.94 -23.83
N SER A 170 -33.60 -6.04 -22.86
CA SER A 170 -34.61 -4.99 -22.77
C SER A 170 -34.00 -3.62 -22.64
N ALA A 171 -34.49 -2.64 -23.38
CA ALA A 171 -34.04 -1.27 -23.30
C ALA A 171 -35.19 -0.29 -23.47
N THR A 172 -35.01 0.93 -22.98
CA THR A 172 -35.90 2.08 -23.21
C THR A 172 -35.12 3.24 -23.80
N THR A 173 -35.78 4.07 -24.60
CA THR A 173 -35.19 5.26 -25.20
C THR A 173 -36.02 6.49 -24.93
N SER A 174 -35.40 7.67 -24.90
CA SER A 174 -36.08 8.98 -24.74
C SER A 174 -36.85 9.42 -25.98
N GLN A 175 -36.57 8.84 -27.14
CA GLN A 175 -37.21 9.12 -28.43
C GLN A 175 -37.45 7.80 -29.17
N ASN A 176 -38.35 7.80 -30.18
CA ASN A 176 -38.50 6.63 -31.05
C ASN A 176 -37.16 6.27 -31.74
N ALA A 177 -36.80 5.02 -31.70
CA ALA A 177 -35.55 4.52 -32.25
C ALA A 177 -35.75 3.17 -32.97
N THR A 178 -34.96 2.91 -33.98
CA THR A 178 -34.73 1.55 -34.49
C THR A 178 -33.58 0.92 -33.76
N PHE A 179 -33.58 -0.41 -33.59
CA PHE A 179 -32.62 -1.12 -32.80
C PHE A 179 -31.89 -2.18 -33.63
N LYS A 180 -30.61 -2.43 -33.32
CA LYS A 180 -29.82 -3.56 -33.78
C LYS A 180 -29.10 -4.19 -32.61
N LEU A 181 -29.35 -5.46 -32.37
CA LEU A 181 -28.59 -6.28 -31.42
C LEU A 181 -27.52 -7.07 -32.18
N LYS A 182 -26.27 -6.90 -31.78
CA LYS A 182 -25.12 -7.62 -32.36
C LYS A 182 -24.55 -8.55 -31.27
N ALA A 183 -24.14 -9.74 -31.70
CA ALA A 183 -23.36 -10.69 -30.88
C ALA A 183 -22.00 -10.88 -31.56
N ASN A 184 -20.90 -10.57 -30.90
CA ASN A 184 -19.55 -10.59 -31.45
C ASN A 184 -19.46 -9.85 -32.79
N GLY A 185 -20.11 -8.69 -32.90
CA GLY A 185 -20.17 -7.84 -34.08
C GLY A 185 -21.19 -8.27 -35.15
N THR A 186 -21.77 -9.49 -35.08
CA THR A 186 -22.77 -9.99 -36.03
C THR A 186 -24.18 -9.62 -35.56
N VAL A 187 -25.00 -9.02 -36.47
CA VAL A 187 -26.39 -8.67 -36.13
C VAL A 187 -27.23 -9.93 -35.94
N VAL A 188 -27.79 -10.10 -34.74
CA VAL A 188 -28.66 -11.23 -34.36
C VAL A 188 -30.15 -10.85 -34.30
N ASN A 189 -30.43 -9.55 -34.17
CA ASN A 189 -31.79 -9.01 -34.25
C ASN A 189 -31.75 -7.57 -34.70
N SER A 190 -32.79 -7.14 -35.46
CA SER A 190 -32.99 -5.73 -35.82
C SER A 190 -34.47 -5.41 -35.94
N THR A 191 -34.82 -4.11 -35.65
CA THR A 191 -36.17 -3.58 -35.84
C THR A 191 -36.16 -2.60 -37.01
N SER A 192 -37.22 -2.58 -37.80
CA SER A 192 -37.45 -1.61 -38.89
C SER A 192 -38.38 -0.47 -38.53
N THR A 193 -39.19 -0.65 -37.46
CA THR A 193 -40.12 0.35 -36.95
C THR A 193 -39.58 1.02 -35.71
N GLY A 194 -39.70 2.35 -35.63
CA GLY A 194 -39.26 3.11 -34.45
C GLY A 194 -40.17 2.83 -33.24
N ALA A 195 -39.55 2.62 -32.10
CA ALA A 195 -40.22 2.42 -30.80
C ALA A 195 -39.40 3.08 -29.67
N THR A 196 -40.04 3.34 -28.54
CA THR A 196 -39.34 3.82 -27.31
C THR A 196 -38.92 2.70 -26.40
N SER A 197 -39.13 1.44 -26.77
CA SER A 197 -38.71 0.26 -26.03
C SER A 197 -38.26 -0.83 -26.98
N TYR A 198 -37.28 -1.62 -26.50
CA TYR A 198 -36.77 -2.81 -27.16
C TYR A 198 -36.89 -4.01 -26.25
N ASN A 199 -37.25 -5.15 -26.79
CA ASN A 199 -37.32 -6.41 -26.06
C ASN A 199 -37.05 -7.56 -27.03
N TYR A 200 -36.02 -8.39 -26.71
CA TYR A 200 -35.64 -9.54 -27.51
C TYR A 200 -35.07 -10.65 -26.64
N SER A 201 -35.45 -11.90 -26.93
CA SER A 201 -34.93 -13.08 -26.25
C SER A 201 -33.75 -13.66 -27.03
N TYR A 202 -32.53 -13.46 -26.53
CA TYR A 202 -31.31 -14.00 -27.13
C TYR A 202 -30.99 -15.37 -26.51
N THR A 203 -30.77 -16.40 -27.36
CA THR A 203 -30.37 -17.74 -26.91
C THR A 203 -28.87 -17.81 -26.77
N VAL A 204 -28.37 -18.10 -25.58
CA VAL A 204 -26.93 -18.19 -25.28
C VAL A 204 -26.43 -19.59 -25.69
N THR A 205 -25.66 -19.66 -26.76
CA THR A 205 -25.04 -20.92 -27.23
C THR A 205 -23.53 -20.94 -26.97
N GLN A 206 -22.90 -19.79 -26.82
CA GLN A 206 -21.49 -19.59 -26.57
C GLN A 206 -21.25 -18.24 -25.90
N ASP A 207 -20.04 -18.00 -25.44
CA ASP A 207 -19.63 -16.70 -24.93
C ASP A 207 -19.77 -15.63 -26.00
N ALA A 208 -20.38 -14.50 -25.69
CA ALA A 208 -20.60 -13.42 -26.64
C ALA A 208 -20.56 -12.03 -25.97
N ALA A 209 -19.88 -11.10 -26.62
CA ALA A 209 -20.08 -9.68 -26.36
C ALA A 209 -21.32 -9.21 -27.14
N LEU A 210 -22.32 -8.76 -26.39
CA LEU A 210 -23.56 -8.27 -26.95
C LEU A 210 -23.58 -6.74 -26.94
N GLU A 211 -23.92 -6.16 -28.09
CA GLU A 211 -24.02 -4.72 -28.30
C GLU A 211 -25.41 -4.40 -28.82
N LEU A 212 -26.17 -3.58 -28.08
CA LEU A 212 -27.42 -3.01 -28.54
C LEU A 212 -27.17 -1.58 -29.04
N GLU A 213 -27.41 -1.36 -30.33
CA GLU A 213 -27.39 -0.07 -31.02
C GLU A 213 -28.84 0.43 -31.17
N GLY A 214 -29.11 1.62 -30.68
CA GLY A 214 -30.36 2.33 -30.91
C GLY A 214 -30.10 3.56 -31.78
N THR A 215 -30.88 3.75 -32.86
CA THR A 215 -30.81 4.91 -33.76
C THR A 215 -32.10 5.69 -33.68
N SER A 216 -32.04 6.94 -33.24
CA SER A 216 -33.21 7.84 -33.21
C SER A 216 -33.81 8.04 -34.61
N THR A 217 -35.13 7.89 -34.74
CA THR A 217 -35.85 8.16 -35.99
C THR A 217 -36.11 9.65 -36.21
N ILE A 218 -35.78 10.51 -35.22
CA ILE A 218 -36.03 11.96 -35.26
C ILE A 218 -34.80 12.71 -35.79
N ASN A 219 -33.59 12.40 -35.23
CA ASN A 219 -32.38 13.15 -35.51
C ASN A 219 -31.20 12.26 -35.96
N SER A 220 -31.43 10.95 -36.13
CA SER A 220 -30.44 9.96 -36.53
C SER A 220 -29.27 9.79 -35.54
N GLU A 221 -29.38 10.31 -34.32
CA GLU A 221 -28.41 10.04 -33.24
C GLU A 221 -28.37 8.56 -32.92
N VAL A 222 -27.15 8.05 -32.63
CA VAL A 222 -26.92 6.66 -32.29
C VAL A 222 -26.44 6.57 -30.87
N GLN A 223 -27.03 5.66 -30.10
CA GLN A 223 -26.57 5.25 -28.79
C GLN A 223 -26.27 3.76 -28.81
N THR A 224 -25.18 3.36 -28.12
CA THR A 224 -24.78 1.98 -28.02
C THR A 224 -24.60 1.58 -26.55
N LYS A 225 -25.12 0.42 -26.17
CA LYS A 225 -24.92 -0.19 -24.86
C LYS A 225 -24.48 -1.64 -25.06
N SER A 226 -23.52 -2.08 -24.27
CA SER A 226 -22.97 -3.43 -24.34
C SER A 226 -23.04 -4.15 -23.02
N PHE A 227 -23.06 -5.47 -23.09
CA PHE A 227 -22.91 -6.39 -21.96
C PHE A 227 -22.31 -7.71 -22.47
N THR A 228 -21.81 -8.55 -21.56
CA THR A 228 -21.24 -9.84 -21.93
C THR A 228 -22.10 -10.97 -21.39
N VAL A 229 -22.33 -11.99 -22.21
CA VAL A 229 -22.88 -13.28 -21.78
C VAL A 229 -21.76 -14.32 -21.85
N VAL A 230 -21.64 -15.12 -20.80
CA VAL A 230 -20.67 -16.21 -20.67
C VAL A 230 -21.43 -17.47 -20.36
N THR A 231 -21.14 -18.55 -21.05
CA THR A 231 -21.70 -19.86 -20.72
C THR A 231 -21.19 -20.31 -19.35
N THR A 232 -22.06 -20.88 -18.53
CA THR A 232 -21.68 -21.39 -17.20
C THR A 232 -20.45 -22.28 -17.32
N PRO A 233 -19.33 -21.96 -16.66
CA PRO A 233 -18.07 -22.65 -16.89
C PRO A 233 -18.10 -24.07 -16.35
N SER A 234 -17.58 -25.02 -17.15
CA SER A 234 -17.23 -26.36 -16.71
C SER A 234 -15.74 -26.42 -16.48
N VAL A 235 -15.35 -26.34 -15.21
CA VAL A 235 -13.91 -26.32 -14.84
C VAL A 235 -13.30 -27.68 -15.11
N GLN A 236 -12.32 -27.72 -15.99
CA GLN A 236 -11.53 -28.91 -16.26
C GLN A 236 -10.56 -29.18 -15.09
N THR A 237 -10.35 -30.46 -14.78
CA THR A 237 -9.31 -30.90 -13.86
C THR A 237 -8.15 -31.47 -14.66
N ALA A 238 -6.95 -30.97 -14.42
CA ALA A 238 -5.71 -31.41 -15.07
C ALA A 238 -4.51 -31.19 -14.14
N ALA A 239 -3.52 -32.07 -14.20
CA ALA A 239 -2.29 -31.91 -13.42
C ALA A 239 -1.58 -30.59 -13.79
N ILE A 240 -1.21 -29.84 -12.77
CA ILE A 240 -0.43 -28.62 -12.98
C ILE A 240 0.95 -28.97 -13.56
N PRO A 241 1.42 -28.31 -14.62
CA PRO A 241 2.77 -28.52 -15.15
C PRO A 241 3.85 -28.25 -14.08
N SER A 242 4.91 -29.06 -14.07
CA SER A 242 5.96 -28.99 -13.03
C SER A 242 6.71 -27.64 -12.97
N TRP A 243 6.66 -26.85 -14.05
CA TRP A 243 7.27 -25.52 -14.08
C TRP A 243 6.35 -24.40 -13.56
N ILE A 244 5.06 -24.72 -13.27
CA ILE A 244 4.09 -23.76 -12.72
C ILE A 244 3.91 -24.02 -11.24
N ARG A 245 4.03 -22.97 -10.44
CA ARG A 245 3.70 -22.90 -9.01
C ARG A 245 2.84 -21.67 -8.73
N GLN A 246 2.26 -21.55 -7.55
CA GLN A 246 1.43 -20.40 -7.21
C GLN A 246 2.12 -19.07 -7.57
N GLY A 247 1.38 -18.18 -8.24
CA GLY A 247 1.85 -16.92 -8.75
C GLY A 247 2.14 -16.92 -10.25
N ILE A 248 2.91 -15.95 -10.69
CA ILE A 248 3.33 -15.73 -12.08
C ILE A 248 4.59 -16.55 -12.37
N ASN A 249 4.53 -17.40 -13.39
CA ASN A 249 5.67 -18.23 -13.82
C ASN A 249 6.03 -17.91 -15.27
N TYR A 250 7.31 -17.66 -15.53
CA TYR A 250 7.86 -17.43 -16.85
C TYR A 250 8.47 -18.75 -17.37
N ASP A 251 8.08 -19.16 -18.57
CA ASP A 251 8.69 -20.35 -19.18
C ASP A 251 10.12 -20.01 -19.61
N ALA A 252 11.09 -20.78 -19.11
CA ALA A 252 12.50 -20.55 -19.41
C ALA A 252 12.87 -20.80 -20.87
N ASN A 253 12.05 -21.57 -21.61
CA ASN A 253 12.30 -22.00 -22.98
C ASN A 253 11.39 -21.31 -24.00
N ASP A 254 10.34 -20.63 -23.55
CA ASP A 254 9.34 -20.01 -24.43
C ASP A 254 8.87 -18.65 -23.89
N ALA A 255 9.49 -17.59 -24.38
CA ALA A 255 9.16 -16.22 -23.99
C ALA A 255 7.79 -15.74 -24.52
N THR A 256 7.05 -16.56 -25.27
CA THR A 256 5.67 -16.25 -25.72
C THR A 256 4.61 -16.77 -24.75
N LYS A 257 5.04 -17.35 -23.61
CA LYS A 257 4.15 -18.07 -22.69
C LYS A 257 4.44 -17.75 -21.24
N ILE A 258 3.36 -17.69 -20.44
CA ILE A 258 3.42 -17.66 -18.96
C ILE A 258 2.48 -18.72 -18.37
N GLY A 259 2.82 -19.22 -17.19
CA GLY A 259 1.94 -20.00 -16.34
C GLY A 259 1.44 -19.17 -15.17
N LEU A 260 0.14 -19.18 -14.94
CA LEU A 260 -0.50 -18.52 -13.80
C LEU A 260 -1.13 -19.57 -12.91
N ALA A 261 -0.95 -19.44 -11.59
CA ALA A 261 -1.62 -20.31 -10.62
C ALA A 261 -1.97 -19.58 -9.34
N ILE A 262 -3.19 -19.82 -8.83
CA ILE A 262 -3.69 -19.22 -7.60
C ILE A 262 -4.35 -20.28 -6.71
N TYR A 263 -3.99 -20.28 -5.43
CA TYR A 263 -4.66 -21.06 -4.40
C TYR A 263 -5.90 -20.30 -3.92
N ALA A 264 -7.09 -20.83 -4.21
CA ALA A 264 -8.37 -20.16 -3.99
C ALA A 264 -9.43 -21.10 -3.42
N PRO A 265 -9.26 -21.60 -2.18
CA PRO A 265 -10.22 -22.49 -1.52
C PRO A 265 -11.59 -21.83 -1.41
N GLY A 266 -12.63 -22.66 -1.60
CA GLY A 266 -14.02 -22.23 -1.56
C GLY A 266 -14.50 -21.50 -2.81
N LYS A 267 -13.63 -21.21 -3.78
CA LYS A 267 -14.07 -20.68 -5.08
C LYS A 267 -14.44 -21.82 -6.03
N SER A 268 -15.51 -21.63 -6.81
CA SER A 268 -15.96 -22.68 -7.74
C SER A 268 -15.25 -22.62 -9.09
N TYR A 269 -14.83 -21.43 -9.52
CA TYR A 269 -14.00 -21.20 -10.71
C TYR A 269 -13.26 -19.86 -10.62
N VAL A 270 -12.20 -19.75 -11.43
CA VAL A 270 -11.40 -18.54 -11.58
C VAL A 270 -11.16 -18.29 -13.06
N HIS A 271 -11.41 -17.07 -13.53
CA HIS A 271 -11.03 -16.58 -14.85
C HIS A 271 -9.81 -15.66 -14.74
N VAL A 272 -9.03 -15.58 -15.82
CA VAL A 272 -8.00 -14.56 -16.00
C VAL A 272 -8.53 -13.51 -16.97
N ILE A 273 -8.51 -12.25 -16.57
CA ILE A 273 -8.85 -11.10 -17.40
C ILE A 273 -7.65 -10.17 -17.48
N GLY A 274 -7.34 -9.67 -18.67
CA GLY A 274 -6.15 -8.83 -18.85
C GLY A 274 -6.07 -8.17 -20.22
N SER A 275 -5.02 -7.40 -20.44
CA SER A 275 -4.79 -6.70 -21.72
C SER A 275 -4.66 -7.64 -22.92
N PHE A 276 -4.22 -8.88 -22.69
CA PHE A 276 -4.11 -9.92 -23.74
C PHE A 276 -5.46 -10.49 -24.20
N ASN A 277 -6.55 -10.25 -23.48
CA ASN A 277 -7.91 -10.64 -23.88
C ASN A 277 -8.91 -9.47 -23.78
N ASN A 278 -8.40 -8.23 -23.86
CA ASN A 278 -9.20 -7.00 -23.76
C ASN A 278 -10.08 -6.95 -22.52
N TRP A 279 -9.59 -7.52 -21.39
CA TRP A 279 -10.30 -7.56 -20.10
C TRP A 279 -11.65 -8.28 -20.16
N THR A 280 -11.85 -9.11 -21.17
CA THR A 280 -13.10 -9.84 -21.39
C THR A 280 -13.12 -11.15 -20.61
N VAL A 281 -14.19 -11.41 -19.88
CA VAL A 281 -14.44 -12.72 -19.25
C VAL A 281 -14.84 -13.69 -20.36
N SER A 282 -14.08 -14.79 -20.48
CA SER A 282 -14.33 -15.86 -21.47
C SER A 282 -13.83 -17.19 -20.94
N ASN A 283 -14.53 -18.27 -21.31
CA ASN A 283 -14.13 -19.63 -20.96
C ASN A 283 -12.82 -20.09 -21.61
N ALA A 284 -12.32 -19.37 -22.63
CA ALA A 284 -10.96 -19.57 -23.15
C ALA A 284 -9.88 -19.23 -22.12
N TYR A 285 -10.18 -18.38 -21.15
CA TYR A 285 -9.30 -17.96 -20.05
C TYR A 285 -9.79 -18.46 -18.69
N LEU A 286 -10.61 -19.54 -18.68
CA LEU A 286 -11.01 -20.25 -17.47
C LEU A 286 -9.85 -21.12 -16.99
N MET A 287 -9.47 -20.96 -15.72
CA MET A 287 -8.42 -21.74 -15.09
C MET A 287 -8.87 -23.18 -14.84
N LYS A 288 -7.97 -24.14 -14.99
CA LYS A 288 -8.14 -25.55 -14.65
C LYS A 288 -7.89 -25.73 -13.16
N ARG A 289 -8.53 -26.75 -12.55
CA ARG A 289 -8.18 -27.22 -11.21
C ARG A 289 -7.03 -28.23 -11.28
N ASP A 290 -6.13 -28.18 -10.32
CA ASP A 290 -5.11 -29.22 -10.20
C ASP A 290 -5.72 -30.54 -9.72
N THR A 291 -5.19 -31.67 -10.23
CA THR A 291 -5.66 -33.03 -9.89
C THR A 291 -5.36 -33.42 -8.46
N THR A 292 -4.29 -32.87 -7.86
CA THR A 292 -3.83 -33.24 -6.51
C THR A 292 -4.31 -32.26 -5.46
N ASN A 293 -4.52 -30.99 -5.84
CA ASN A 293 -5.04 -29.92 -4.98
C ASN A 293 -6.20 -29.20 -5.68
N PRO A 294 -7.45 -29.58 -5.42
CA PRO A 294 -8.61 -29.01 -6.12
C PRO A 294 -8.86 -27.53 -5.81
N ASP A 295 -8.19 -26.94 -4.82
CA ASP A 295 -8.25 -25.54 -4.49
C ASP A 295 -7.16 -24.71 -5.21
N LEU A 296 -6.27 -25.38 -5.94
CA LEU A 296 -5.26 -24.75 -6.78
C LEU A 296 -5.77 -24.66 -8.23
N TYR A 297 -5.89 -23.43 -8.72
CA TYR A 297 -6.30 -23.12 -10.09
C TYR A 297 -5.09 -22.70 -10.89
N TRP A 298 -5.00 -23.13 -12.17
CA TRP A 298 -3.88 -22.82 -13.04
C TRP A 298 -4.28 -22.69 -14.52
N ILE A 299 -3.50 -21.91 -15.27
CA ILE A 299 -3.64 -21.75 -16.73
C ILE A 299 -2.29 -21.39 -17.37
N GLU A 300 -2.09 -21.78 -18.62
CA GLU A 300 -1.04 -21.25 -19.49
C GLU A 300 -1.64 -20.19 -20.41
N ILE A 301 -1.05 -19.01 -20.42
CA ILE A 301 -1.36 -17.93 -21.38
C ILE A 301 -0.28 -17.98 -22.45
N THR A 302 -0.68 -18.14 -23.71
CA THR A 302 0.21 -18.28 -24.86
C THR A 302 0.02 -17.16 -25.87
N GLY A 303 0.94 -17.00 -26.81
CA GLY A 303 0.86 -15.99 -27.87
C GLY A 303 1.23 -14.58 -27.40
N LEU A 304 1.93 -14.48 -26.28
CA LEU A 304 2.48 -13.20 -25.80
C LEU A 304 3.65 -12.77 -26.68
N THR A 305 3.81 -11.46 -26.88
CA THR A 305 4.98 -10.89 -27.54
C THR A 305 6.07 -10.65 -26.49
N PRO A 306 7.29 -11.20 -26.65
CA PRO A 306 8.39 -10.95 -25.72
C PRO A 306 8.67 -9.45 -25.56
N GLN A 307 8.99 -9.03 -24.35
CA GLN A 307 9.24 -7.65 -23.92
C GLN A 307 8.04 -6.71 -24.00
N GLN A 308 6.88 -7.17 -24.47
CA GLN A 308 5.63 -6.40 -24.34
C GLN A 308 5.09 -6.50 -22.92
N ILE A 309 4.60 -5.38 -22.42
CA ILE A 309 3.95 -5.31 -21.10
C ILE A 309 2.49 -5.73 -21.24
N TYR A 310 2.08 -6.66 -20.39
CA TYR A 310 0.69 -7.06 -20.22
C TYR A 310 0.27 -6.84 -18.77
N THR A 311 -1.02 -6.55 -18.56
CA THR A 311 -1.63 -6.41 -17.25
C THR A 311 -2.80 -7.36 -17.10
N PHE A 312 -3.03 -7.88 -15.88
CA PHE A 312 -4.13 -8.82 -15.64
C PHE A 312 -4.62 -8.81 -14.18
N GLN A 313 -5.78 -9.42 -14.00
CA GLN A 313 -6.37 -9.78 -12.71
C GLN A 313 -6.97 -11.18 -12.77
N TYR A 314 -7.10 -11.83 -11.63
CA TYR A 314 -7.98 -12.96 -11.45
C TYR A 314 -9.40 -12.47 -11.14
N ARG A 315 -10.41 -13.15 -11.73
CA ARG A 315 -11.83 -12.91 -11.43
C ARG A 315 -12.46 -14.20 -10.96
N THR A 316 -12.92 -14.23 -9.73
CA THR A 316 -13.57 -15.41 -9.11
C THR A 316 -15.06 -15.47 -9.41
N ASN A 317 -15.68 -16.64 -9.10
CA ASN A 317 -17.12 -16.88 -9.30
C ASN A 317 -18.03 -15.90 -8.55
N ASP A 318 -17.59 -15.38 -7.42
CA ASP A 318 -18.29 -14.35 -6.62
C ASP A 318 -17.97 -12.91 -7.06
N GLY A 319 -17.32 -12.75 -8.22
CA GLY A 319 -17.06 -11.46 -8.85
C GLY A 319 -15.87 -10.69 -8.32
N LYS A 320 -15.15 -11.20 -7.32
CA LYS A 320 -13.93 -10.53 -6.83
C LYS A 320 -12.88 -10.46 -7.93
N LYS A 321 -12.28 -9.27 -8.11
CA LYS A 321 -11.16 -9.04 -9.02
C LYS A 321 -9.93 -8.72 -8.18
N VAL A 322 -8.85 -9.47 -8.36
CA VAL A 322 -7.61 -9.30 -7.59
C VAL A 322 -6.40 -9.46 -8.47
N ALA A 323 -5.35 -8.70 -8.18
CA ALA A 323 -4.02 -8.93 -8.72
C ALA A 323 -3.44 -10.24 -8.16
N ASP A 324 -2.42 -10.78 -8.81
CA ASP A 324 -1.70 -11.94 -8.29
C ASP A 324 -0.91 -11.57 -7.02
N PRO A 325 -1.07 -12.32 -5.91
CA PRO A 325 -0.36 -12.03 -4.66
C PRO A 325 1.17 -12.11 -4.77
N PHE A 326 1.68 -12.78 -5.80
CA PHE A 326 3.11 -12.95 -6.06
C PHE A 326 3.59 -12.06 -7.24
N SER A 327 2.89 -10.95 -7.48
CA SER A 327 3.29 -9.95 -8.48
C SER A 327 4.59 -9.27 -8.07
N ARG A 328 5.52 -9.13 -9.03
CA ARG A 328 6.77 -8.38 -8.86
C ARG A 328 6.58 -6.88 -9.10
N LEU A 329 5.55 -6.52 -9.85
CA LEU A 329 5.12 -5.16 -10.13
C LEU A 329 3.59 -5.17 -10.22
N VAL A 330 2.97 -4.22 -9.55
CA VAL A 330 1.52 -3.96 -9.62
C VAL A 330 1.29 -2.51 -10.04
N LEU A 331 0.18 -2.24 -10.69
CA LEU A 331 -0.26 -0.87 -10.97
C LEU A 331 -1.48 -0.56 -10.11
N SER A 332 -1.50 0.63 -9.56
CA SER A 332 -2.55 1.15 -8.69
C SER A 332 -3.24 2.35 -9.34
N PRO A 333 -4.59 2.39 -9.39
CA PRO A 333 -5.29 3.57 -9.86
C PRO A 333 -5.15 4.76 -8.90
N ASP A 334 -4.83 4.49 -7.63
CA ASP A 334 -4.81 5.50 -6.56
C ASP A 334 -3.42 6.13 -6.38
N ASP A 335 -2.35 5.32 -6.51
CA ASP A 335 -0.98 5.73 -6.18
C ASP A 335 -0.16 6.10 -7.42
N ASP A 336 -0.28 5.35 -8.52
CA ASP A 336 0.54 5.56 -9.73
C ASP A 336 0.44 6.95 -10.35
N PRO A 337 -0.73 7.64 -10.34
CA PRO A 337 -0.83 9.00 -10.87
C PRO A 337 0.08 10.04 -10.19
N TRP A 338 0.60 9.73 -9.00
CA TRP A 338 1.44 10.59 -8.17
C TRP A 338 2.91 10.19 -8.16
N ILE A 339 3.30 9.20 -8.97
CA ILE A 339 4.70 8.78 -9.13
C ILE A 339 5.33 9.61 -10.24
N GLU A 340 6.43 10.27 -9.90
CA GLU A 340 7.15 11.12 -10.85
C GLU A 340 7.91 10.26 -11.87
N ALA A 341 7.88 10.67 -13.15
CA ALA A 341 8.61 9.98 -14.21
C ALA A 341 10.14 9.98 -14.02
N ALA A 342 10.66 10.90 -13.19
CA ALA A 342 12.07 10.93 -12.82
C ALA A 342 12.43 9.76 -11.89
N ASP A 343 11.52 9.34 -11.02
CA ASP A 343 11.72 8.25 -10.06
C ASP A 343 11.45 6.89 -10.73
N TYR A 344 10.35 6.78 -11.47
CA TYR A 344 10.03 5.55 -12.21
C TYR A 344 9.85 5.85 -13.71
N PRO A 345 10.94 5.87 -14.50
CA PRO A 345 10.85 6.08 -15.94
C PRO A 345 10.04 4.98 -16.63
N ASN A 346 9.11 5.37 -17.51
CA ASN A 346 8.27 4.44 -18.27
C ASN A 346 7.38 3.53 -17.41
N LEU A 347 6.91 4.00 -16.26
CA LEU A 347 5.87 3.28 -15.51
C LEU A 347 4.68 3.03 -16.46
N PRO A 348 4.22 1.77 -16.62
CA PRO A 348 3.07 1.50 -17.48
C PRO A 348 1.84 2.25 -16.99
N ALA A 349 1.05 2.77 -17.92
CA ALA A 349 -0.21 3.40 -17.56
C ALA A 349 -1.20 2.38 -16.96
N TYR A 350 -1.89 2.76 -15.91
CA TYR A 350 -2.97 1.95 -15.36
C TYR A 350 -4.06 1.72 -16.44
N PRO A 351 -4.55 0.47 -16.63
CA PRO A 351 -5.48 0.15 -17.72
C PRO A 351 -6.84 0.82 -17.52
N ALA A 352 -7.26 1.58 -18.53
CA ALA A 352 -8.51 2.33 -18.50
C ALA A 352 -9.74 1.43 -18.29
N GLY A 353 -10.66 1.86 -17.44
CA GLY A 353 -11.91 1.15 -17.16
C GLY A 353 -11.78 -0.02 -16.19
N GLN A 354 -10.58 -0.28 -15.65
CA GLN A 354 -10.39 -1.29 -14.62
C GLN A 354 -10.54 -0.69 -13.22
N GLN A 355 -10.62 -1.56 -12.24
CA GLN A 355 -10.72 -1.23 -10.83
C GLN A 355 -9.71 -2.08 -10.07
N PHE A 356 -9.19 -1.56 -8.95
CA PHE A 356 -8.23 -2.22 -8.06
C PHE A 356 -6.86 -2.45 -8.71
N ASP A 357 -5.91 -2.86 -7.90
CA ASP A 357 -4.56 -3.14 -8.38
C ASP A 357 -4.55 -4.22 -9.47
N VAL A 358 -3.66 -4.07 -10.44
CA VAL A 358 -3.47 -5.04 -11.52
C VAL A 358 -2.03 -5.54 -11.54
N SER A 359 -1.85 -6.83 -11.81
CA SER A 359 -0.53 -7.44 -12.00
C SER A 359 0.07 -7.03 -13.32
N VAL A 360 1.39 -6.84 -13.34
CA VAL A 360 2.17 -6.63 -14.57
C VAL A 360 2.98 -7.88 -14.90
N VAL A 361 2.96 -8.29 -16.17
CA VAL A 361 3.81 -9.34 -16.70
C VAL A 361 4.52 -8.87 -17.95
N GLN A 362 5.79 -9.23 -18.08
CA GLN A 362 6.63 -8.93 -19.23
C GLN A 362 7.61 -10.08 -19.44
N THR A 363 7.44 -10.83 -20.53
CA THR A 363 8.27 -12.00 -20.85
C THR A 363 9.54 -11.58 -21.58
N GLY A 364 10.55 -12.45 -21.60
CA GLY A 364 11.77 -12.23 -22.39
C GLY A 364 12.62 -11.05 -21.94
N MET A 365 12.47 -10.61 -20.69
CA MET A 365 13.31 -9.56 -20.13
C MET A 365 14.71 -10.10 -19.82
N PRO A 366 15.77 -9.32 -20.08
CA PRO A 366 17.11 -9.69 -19.67
C PRO A 366 17.20 -9.75 -18.15
N THR A 367 18.00 -10.69 -17.65
CA THR A 367 18.33 -10.75 -16.21
C THR A 367 19.32 -9.65 -15.86
N TYR A 368 19.19 -9.09 -14.64
CA TYR A 368 20.13 -8.10 -14.14
C TYR A 368 21.56 -8.70 -14.06
N ASN A 369 22.57 -7.97 -14.54
CA ASN A 369 23.96 -8.42 -14.56
C ASN A 369 24.70 -7.98 -13.28
N TRP A 370 24.69 -8.83 -12.26
CA TRP A 370 25.33 -8.58 -10.98
C TRP A 370 26.86 -8.48 -11.13
N GLN A 371 27.45 -7.40 -10.63
CA GLN A 371 28.90 -7.21 -10.59
C GLN A 371 29.51 -7.96 -9.40
N VAL A 372 28.74 -8.15 -8.32
CA VAL A 372 29.12 -8.97 -7.16
C VAL A 372 28.11 -10.12 -7.03
N PRO A 373 28.24 -11.16 -7.85
CA PRO A 373 27.28 -12.27 -7.84
C PRO A 373 27.28 -13.08 -6.52
N ASN A 374 28.41 -13.07 -5.81
CA ASN A 374 28.62 -13.79 -4.53
C ASN A 374 29.24 -12.83 -3.51
N PHE A 375 28.42 -12.25 -2.68
CA PHE A 375 28.87 -11.33 -1.63
C PHE A 375 29.25 -12.09 -0.36
N THR A 376 30.42 -11.79 0.19
CA THR A 376 30.86 -12.32 1.49
C THR A 376 30.34 -11.38 2.59
N LYS A 377 29.36 -11.86 3.33
CA LYS A 377 28.72 -11.08 4.38
C LYS A 377 29.64 -10.85 5.58
N PRO A 378 29.63 -9.67 6.21
CA PRO A 378 30.27 -9.43 7.50
C PRO A 378 29.81 -10.43 8.58
N ALA A 379 30.72 -10.75 9.53
CA ALA A 379 30.36 -11.61 10.65
C ALA A 379 29.26 -11.00 11.51
N LYS A 380 28.30 -11.82 11.95
CA LYS A 380 27.16 -11.39 12.78
C LYS A 380 27.58 -10.57 13.99
N ASP A 381 28.64 -11.00 14.69
CA ASP A 381 29.15 -10.35 15.89
C ASP A 381 29.79 -8.98 15.64
N ASN A 382 30.13 -8.69 14.38
CA ASN A 382 30.83 -7.48 13.98
C ASN A 382 29.97 -6.55 13.12
N LEU A 383 28.65 -6.77 13.09
CA LEU A 383 27.72 -5.93 12.34
C LEU A 383 27.62 -4.54 12.97
N ILE A 384 27.77 -3.53 12.13
CA ILE A 384 27.37 -2.15 12.40
C ILE A 384 26.32 -1.79 11.39
N VAL A 385 25.07 -1.88 11.82
CA VAL A 385 23.88 -1.69 11.00
C VAL A 385 23.48 -0.23 10.97
N TYR A 386 23.21 0.29 9.80
CA TYR A 386 22.65 1.64 9.61
C TYR A 386 21.20 1.51 9.15
N GLU A 387 20.27 1.70 10.08
CA GLU A 387 18.85 1.71 9.82
C GLU A 387 18.47 3.02 9.14
N LEU A 388 17.71 2.96 8.04
CA LEU A 388 17.27 4.15 7.33
C LEU A 388 15.92 3.98 6.62
N LEU A 389 15.23 5.09 6.44
CA LEU A 389 14.02 5.24 5.64
C LEU A 389 14.37 5.99 4.36
N VAL A 390 14.21 5.35 3.19
CA VAL A 390 14.56 5.96 1.89
C VAL A 390 13.87 7.31 1.70
N ARG A 391 12.60 7.42 2.07
CA ARG A 391 11.78 8.64 2.01
C ARG A 391 12.41 9.85 2.72
N ASP A 392 13.07 9.62 3.88
CA ASP A 392 13.57 10.71 4.73
C ASP A 392 15.10 10.84 4.69
N PHE A 393 15.82 9.84 4.13
CA PHE A 393 17.27 9.84 4.12
C PHE A 393 17.85 10.78 3.05
N THR A 394 17.27 10.78 1.85
CA THR A 394 17.71 11.68 0.76
C THR A 394 16.62 12.70 0.44
N VAL A 395 17.00 13.80 -0.20
CA VAL A 395 16.04 14.82 -0.62
C VAL A 395 15.20 14.34 -1.79
N GLU A 396 15.80 13.58 -2.68
CA GLU A 396 15.21 13.03 -3.90
C GLU A 396 14.37 11.79 -3.65
N GLN A 397 14.51 11.11 -2.51
CA GLN A 397 13.66 10.01 -2.04
C GLN A 397 13.64 8.78 -2.97
N ASN A 398 14.73 8.49 -3.69
CA ASN A 398 14.78 7.43 -4.69
C ASN A 398 16.09 6.61 -4.66
N TRP A 399 16.12 5.48 -5.36
CA TRP A 399 17.28 4.59 -5.38
C TRP A 399 18.54 5.23 -5.96
N GLN A 400 18.44 6.14 -6.92
CA GLN A 400 19.62 6.80 -7.46
C GLN A 400 20.30 7.66 -6.38
N SER A 401 19.53 8.44 -5.66
CA SER A 401 20.05 9.26 -4.57
C SER A 401 20.63 8.42 -3.42
N MET A 402 20.07 7.24 -3.18
CA MET A 402 20.64 6.26 -2.25
C MET A 402 22.01 5.75 -2.72
N ILE A 403 22.16 5.42 -4.00
CA ILE A 403 23.44 5.03 -4.60
C ILE A 403 24.48 6.13 -4.42
N ASP A 404 24.10 7.39 -4.63
CA ASP A 404 24.97 8.54 -4.49
C ASP A 404 25.46 8.77 -3.04
N LYS A 405 24.76 8.21 -2.04
CA LYS A 405 25.13 8.27 -0.61
C LYS A 405 25.95 7.08 -0.12
N ILE A 406 26.20 6.06 -0.93
CA ILE A 406 27.04 4.92 -0.54
C ILE A 406 28.45 5.37 -0.08
N PRO A 407 29.14 6.35 -0.73
CA PRO A 407 30.42 6.86 -0.22
C PRO A 407 30.35 7.47 1.18
N TYR A 408 29.25 8.13 1.53
CA TYR A 408 28.98 8.62 2.89
C TYR A 408 28.90 7.46 3.89
N LEU A 409 28.07 6.46 3.61
CA LEU A 409 27.90 5.28 4.46
C LEU A 409 29.23 4.52 4.63
N LYS A 410 29.97 4.32 3.54
CA LYS A 410 31.30 3.68 3.58
C LYS A 410 32.31 4.47 4.41
N SER A 411 32.30 5.80 4.32
CA SER A 411 33.22 6.64 5.09
C SER A 411 32.92 6.63 6.59
N LEU A 412 31.65 6.39 6.99
CA LEU A 412 31.23 6.15 8.37
C LEU A 412 31.73 4.81 8.91
N LYS A 413 32.16 3.89 8.03
CA LYS A 413 32.66 2.54 8.36
C LYS A 413 31.60 1.55 8.81
N ILE A 414 30.33 1.80 8.49
CA ILE A 414 29.29 0.80 8.67
C ILE A 414 29.49 -0.35 7.67
N ASN A 415 28.96 -1.53 7.98
CA ASN A 415 29.09 -2.71 7.14
C ASN A 415 27.74 -3.39 6.81
N ALA A 416 26.63 -2.82 7.25
CA ALA A 416 25.29 -3.20 6.83
C ALA A 416 24.35 -1.99 6.80
N VAL A 417 23.42 -1.96 5.84
CA VAL A 417 22.29 -1.07 5.79
C VAL A 417 21.02 -1.89 6.07
N GLU A 418 20.18 -1.41 6.95
CA GLU A 418 18.83 -1.96 7.20
C GLU A 418 17.81 -0.94 6.65
N LEU A 419 17.13 -1.33 5.59
CA LEU A 419 16.12 -0.50 4.94
C LEU A 419 14.78 -0.72 5.64
N MET A 420 14.12 0.33 6.13
CA MET A 420 12.71 0.27 6.49
C MET A 420 11.90 -0.26 5.30
N PRO A 421 10.68 -0.80 5.49
CA PRO A 421 10.02 -1.60 4.47
C PRO A 421 9.93 -0.92 3.10
N VAL A 422 10.31 -1.67 2.07
CA VAL A 422 10.32 -1.23 0.65
C VAL A 422 9.38 -2.05 -0.23
N MET A 423 8.61 -2.96 0.38
CA MET A 423 7.54 -3.69 -0.30
C MET A 423 6.42 -2.72 -0.65
N GLU A 424 5.67 -3.02 -1.71
CA GLU A 424 4.56 -2.18 -2.17
C GLU A 424 3.59 -1.89 -1.02
N PHE A 425 3.41 -0.62 -0.69
CA PHE A 425 2.57 -0.11 0.39
C PHE A 425 1.49 0.84 -0.14
N GLU A 426 0.49 1.16 0.67
CA GLU A 426 -0.55 2.12 0.29
C GLU A 426 -0.03 3.56 0.36
N GLY A 427 -0.26 4.32 -0.73
CA GLY A 427 0.24 5.68 -0.91
C GLY A 427 1.73 5.71 -1.29
N ASN A 428 2.27 6.91 -1.59
CA ASN A 428 3.65 7.08 -2.06
C ASN A 428 4.59 7.64 -0.98
N LYS A 429 4.11 7.89 0.23
CA LYS A 429 4.88 8.50 1.34
C LYS A 429 4.57 7.81 2.66
N SER A 430 5.11 6.62 2.85
CA SER A 430 4.90 5.79 4.03
C SER A 430 6.21 5.47 4.75
N TRP A 431 6.11 4.93 5.96
CA TRP A 431 7.19 4.17 6.60
C TRP A 431 7.31 2.75 6.03
N GLY A 432 6.28 2.30 5.26
CA GLY A 432 6.22 0.98 4.65
C GLY A 432 5.52 -0.10 5.49
N TYR A 433 5.07 0.21 6.71
CA TYR A 433 4.34 -0.74 7.57
C TYR A 433 2.83 -0.83 7.26
N ASN A 434 2.42 -0.41 6.08
CA ASN A 434 1.10 -0.61 5.51
C ASN A 434 1.20 -1.37 4.17
N PRO A 435 1.77 -2.60 4.16
CA PRO A 435 2.04 -3.33 2.95
C PRO A 435 0.75 -3.81 2.28
N SER A 436 0.64 -3.59 0.98
CA SER A 436 -0.39 -4.15 0.11
C SER A 436 0.10 -5.40 -0.63
N PHE A 437 1.38 -5.44 -1.04
CA PHE A 437 2.00 -6.60 -1.69
C PHE A 437 3.41 -6.84 -1.15
N HIS A 438 3.59 -7.87 -0.35
CA HIS A 438 4.91 -8.22 0.22
C HIS A 438 5.92 -8.73 -0.83
N PHE A 439 5.44 -9.12 -2.00
CA PHE A 439 6.27 -9.70 -3.07
C PHE A 439 6.77 -8.65 -4.07
N ALA A 440 6.10 -7.52 -4.20
CA ALA A 440 6.44 -6.41 -5.08
C ALA A 440 7.32 -5.37 -4.40
N LEU A 441 8.23 -4.76 -5.16
CA LEU A 441 8.96 -3.56 -4.75
C LEU A 441 8.08 -2.34 -4.96
N ASP A 442 8.08 -1.42 -4.00
CA ASP A 442 7.33 -0.16 -4.11
C ASP A 442 7.89 0.74 -5.20
N LYS A 443 7.01 1.26 -6.01
CA LYS A 443 7.31 2.09 -7.17
C LYS A 443 7.78 3.51 -6.82
N ALA A 444 7.37 4.02 -5.64
CA ALA A 444 7.68 5.37 -5.20
C ALA A 444 9.19 5.64 -5.08
N TYR A 445 9.99 4.58 -4.86
CA TYR A 445 11.44 4.68 -4.77
C TYR A 445 12.17 4.39 -6.09
N GLY A 446 11.46 3.93 -7.11
CA GLY A 446 12.01 3.66 -8.44
C GLY A 446 11.96 2.20 -8.87
N THR A 447 12.66 1.88 -9.97
CA THR A 447 12.56 0.59 -10.64
C THR A 447 13.28 -0.54 -9.89
N SER A 448 12.85 -1.79 -10.14
CA SER A 448 13.50 -3.01 -9.66
C SER A 448 15.00 -3.08 -10.01
N ASP A 449 15.37 -2.70 -11.25
CA ASP A 449 16.78 -2.73 -11.68
C ASP A 449 17.61 -1.68 -10.94
N LYS A 450 17.03 -0.52 -10.62
CA LYS A 450 17.71 0.51 -9.85
C LYS A 450 17.91 0.08 -8.39
N PHE A 451 16.98 -0.66 -7.80
CA PHE A 451 17.14 -1.27 -6.49
C PHE A 451 18.23 -2.36 -6.50
N LYS A 452 18.26 -3.22 -7.54
CA LYS A 452 19.34 -4.21 -7.72
C LYS A 452 20.71 -3.52 -7.86
N GLU A 453 20.77 -2.40 -8.58
CA GLU A 453 21.99 -1.59 -8.70
C GLU A 453 22.45 -1.04 -7.34
N PHE A 454 21.51 -0.54 -6.52
CA PHE A 454 21.83 -0.10 -5.15
C PHE A 454 22.43 -1.24 -4.32
N ILE A 455 21.84 -2.43 -4.34
CA ILE A 455 22.35 -3.60 -3.60
C ILE A 455 23.73 -3.98 -4.11
N ASP A 456 23.91 -4.08 -5.42
CA ASP A 456 25.19 -4.44 -6.05
C ASP A 456 26.29 -3.43 -5.70
N LYS A 457 25.97 -2.13 -5.68
CA LYS A 457 26.88 -1.06 -5.24
C LYS A 457 27.20 -1.15 -3.75
N CYS A 458 26.25 -1.51 -2.90
CA CYS A 458 26.52 -1.79 -1.48
C CYS A 458 27.50 -2.95 -1.33
N HIS A 459 27.28 -4.06 -2.04
CA HIS A 459 28.16 -5.23 -2.04
C HIS A 459 29.57 -4.91 -2.54
N GLN A 460 29.70 -4.11 -3.63
CA GLN A 460 31.02 -3.61 -4.11
C GLN A 460 31.79 -2.81 -3.03
N ASN A 461 31.08 -2.24 -2.07
CA ASN A 461 31.63 -1.44 -0.98
C ASN A 461 31.76 -2.20 0.34
N GLY A 462 31.43 -3.51 0.37
CA GLY A 462 31.50 -4.35 1.56
C GLY A 462 30.36 -4.09 2.56
N ILE A 463 29.23 -3.56 2.07
CA ILE A 463 28.05 -3.25 2.87
C ILE A 463 26.94 -4.25 2.55
N ALA A 464 26.47 -4.98 3.54
CA ALA A 464 25.32 -5.87 3.44
C ALA A 464 24.02 -5.06 3.38
N VAL A 465 22.99 -5.60 2.72
CA VAL A 465 21.66 -4.99 2.65
C VAL A 465 20.63 -5.89 3.34
N ILE A 466 20.03 -5.39 4.40
CA ILE A 466 18.98 -6.03 5.19
C ILE A 466 17.66 -5.33 4.90
N LEU A 467 16.59 -6.09 4.71
CA LEU A 467 15.25 -5.52 4.55
C LEU A 467 14.43 -5.70 5.82
N ASP A 468 13.79 -4.64 6.23
CA ASP A 468 12.69 -4.69 7.19
C ASP A 468 11.44 -5.22 6.50
N ILE A 469 10.76 -6.19 7.12
CA ILE A 469 9.61 -6.86 6.54
C ILE A 469 8.46 -7.02 7.53
N ALA A 470 7.30 -6.43 7.21
CA ALA A 470 6.08 -6.53 8.00
C ALA A 470 5.23 -7.71 7.53
N LEU A 471 5.58 -8.94 7.95
CA LEU A 471 4.83 -10.17 7.63
C LEU A 471 3.88 -10.61 8.76
N ASN A 472 3.56 -9.73 9.69
CA ASN A 472 2.55 -9.96 10.73
C ASN A 472 1.16 -9.50 10.27
N HIS A 473 1.07 -8.59 9.29
CA HIS A 473 -0.19 -8.02 8.80
C HIS A 473 -0.10 -7.59 7.32
N ALA A 474 -1.26 -7.22 6.75
CA ALA A 474 -1.37 -6.52 5.48
C ALA A 474 -2.58 -5.59 5.48
N THR A 475 -2.62 -4.62 4.56
CA THR A 475 -3.78 -3.75 4.38
C THR A 475 -4.93 -4.46 3.66
N GLN A 476 -6.11 -3.86 3.66
CA GLN A 476 -7.28 -4.40 2.95
C GLN A 476 -7.12 -4.41 1.42
N ARG A 477 -6.14 -3.71 0.87
CA ARG A 477 -5.80 -3.79 -0.56
C ARG A 477 -5.10 -5.09 -0.94
N ASN A 478 -4.53 -5.81 0.03
CA ASN A 478 -3.85 -7.07 -0.25
C ASN A 478 -4.80 -8.07 -0.93
N PRO A 479 -4.43 -8.71 -2.05
CA PRO A 479 -5.28 -9.62 -2.79
C PRO A 479 -5.73 -10.83 -1.96
N LEU A 480 -4.91 -11.29 -1.00
CA LEU A 480 -5.26 -12.41 -0.11
C LEU A 480 -6.27 -12.01 0.98
N VAL A 481 -6.38 -10.73 1.32
CA VAL A 481 -7.48 -10.19 2.14
C VAL A 481 -8.72 -10.12 1.27
N ARG A 482 -8.65 -9.48 0.10
CA ARG A 482 -9.79 -9.18 -0.77
C ARG A 482 -10.50 -10.41 -1.31
N LEU A 483 -9.80 -11.51 -1.56
CA LEU A 483 -10.41 -12.75 -2.03
C LEU A 483 -11.44 -13.32 -1.06
N TRP A 484 -11.28 -13.09 0.24
CA TRP A 484 -12.16 -13.60 1.30
C TRP A 484 -12.41 -12.51 2.34
N ASN A 485 -12.92 -11.35 1.91
CA ASN A 485 -13.31 -10.27 2.79
C ASN A 485 -14.83 -10.15 2.96
N ASN A 486 -15.24 -9.49 4.02
CA ASN A 486 -16.56 -8.90 4.15
C ASN A 486 -16.54 -7.52 3.45
N ASP A 487 -17.49 -7.28 2.58
CA ASP A 487 -17.56 -6.09 1.74
C ASP A 487 -19.01 -5.56 1.78
N PRO A 488 -19.43 -4.96 2.92
CA PRO A 488 -20.84 -4.64 3.16
C PRO A 488 -21.35 -3.45 2.33
N ASP A 489 -20.47 -2.58 1.88
CA ASP A 489 -20.77 -1.39 1.09
C ASP A 489 -20.48 -1.57 -0.40
N GLY A 490 -19.84 -2.67 -0.79
CA GLY A 490 -19.60 -3.05 -2.17
C GLY A 490 -18.47 -2.28 -2.86
N ASP A 491 -17.58 -1.65 -2.08
CA ASP A 491 -16.42 -0.93 -2.61
C ASP A 491 -15.22 -1.85 -2.93
N GLY A 492 -15.31 -3.12 -2.56
CA GLY A 492 -14.30 -4.15 -2.81
C GLY A 492 -13.31 -4.34 -1.68
N TYR A 493 -13.39 -3.56 -0.62
CA TYR A 493 -12.52 -3.63 0.56
C TYR A 493 -13.26 -4.16 1.79
N GLY A 494 -12.57 -4.38 2.89
CA GLY A 494 -13.14 -4.83 4.14
C GLY A 494 -12.33 -5.93 4.83
N ALA A 495 -12.66 -6.19 6.09
CA ALA A 495 -11.96 -7.15 6.93
C ALA A 495 -12.10 -8.60 6.43
N PRO A 496 -11.13 -9.48 6.70
CA PRO A 496 -11.19 -10.89 6.36
C PRO A 496 -12.44 -11.57 6.94
N ASN A 497 -13.07 -12.44 6.17
CA ASN A 497 -14.14 -13.29 6.65
C ASN A 497 -13.62 -14.66 7.15
N SER A 498 -14.49 -15.47 7.74
CA SER A 498 -14.13 -16.77 8.34
C SER A 498 -13.60 -17.81 7.33
N SER A 499 -13.77 -17.60 6.04
CA SER A 499 -13.24 -18.46 4.98
C SER A 499 -11.85 -18.09 4.51
N ASN A 500 -11.27 -16.98 5.05
CA ASN A 500 -9.95 -16.54 4.65
C ASN A 500 -8.86 -17.50 5.17
N PRO A 501 -8.07 -18.15 4.29
CA PRO A 501 -7.06 -19.10 4.73
C PRO A 501 -5.75 -18.43 5.18
N TYR A 502 -5.58 -17.12 4.99
CA TYR A 502 -4.34 -16.38 5.26
C TYR A 502 -4.44 -15.41 6.42
N PHE A 503 -5.65 -14.91 6.74
CA PHE A 503 -5.86 -13.85 7.71
C PHE A 503 -6.89 -14.24 8.76
N ASN A 504 -6.71 -13.74 9.97
CA ASN A 504 -7.65 -13.87 11.05
C ASN A 504 -8.80 -12.88 10.89
N THR A 505 -10.02 -13.28 11.28
CA THR A 505 -11.18 -12.36 11.32
C THR A 505 -11.07 -11.33 12.45
N VAL A 506 -10.32 -11.66 13.49
CA VAL A 506 -10.00 -10.81 14.64
C VAL A 506 -8.57 -11.13 15.02
N ALA A 507 -7.76 -10.11 15.23
CA ALA A 507 -6.36 -10.28 15.58
C ALA A 507 -6.15 -11.14 16.82
N LYS A 508 -5.13 -11.99 16.76
CA LYS A 508 -4.74 -12.96 17.80
C LYS A 508 -3.63 -12.47 18.72
N HIS A 509 -3.34 -11.17 18.68
CA HIS A 509 -2.35 -10.51 19.52
C HIS A 509 -2.72 -9.05 19.74
N ALA A 510 -2.22 -8.44 20.80
CA ALA A 510 -2.27 -7.00 20.99
C ALA A 510 -1.26 -6.29 20.05
N TYR A 511 -1.34 -4.97 19.96
CA TYR A 511 -0.53 -4.12 19.07
C TYR A 511 -0.81 -4.33 17.57
N ASN A 512 -1.93 -4.97 17.22
CA ASN A 512 -2.31 -5.17 15.82
C ASN A 512 -2.59 -3.85 15.11
N VAL A 513 -2.10 -3.77 13.89
CA VAL A 513 -2.46 -2.77 12.89
C VAL A 513 -2.89 -3.49 11.62
N TYR A 514 -3.87 -2.96 10.90
CA TYR A 514 -4.42 -3.61 9.69
C TYR A 514 -4.91 -5.05 9.91
N GLU A 515 -4.85 -5.91 8.90
CA GLU A 515 -5.40 -7.27 8.92
C GLU A 515 -4.33 -8.28 9.38
N ASP A 516 -4.61 -8.98 10.45
CA ASP A 516 -3.70 -9.91 11.14
C ASP A 516 -3.51 -11.22 10.36
N MET A 517 -2.26 -11.61 10.07
CA MET A 517 -1.96 -12.85 9.37
C MET A 517 -2.10 -14.08 10.27
N ASN A 518 -2.76 -15.11 9.77
CA ASN A 518 -2.92 -16.39 10.47
C ASN A 518 -1.67 -17.26 10.29
N HIS A 519 -0.72 -17.17 11.21
CA HIS A 519 0.52 -17.94 11.20
C HIS A 519 0.37 -19.42 11.61
N SER A 520 -0.82 -19.90 11.92
CA SER A 520 -1.08 -21.33 12.05
C SER A 520 -1.44 -22.00 10.72
N SER A 521 -1.70 -21.22 9.67
CA SER A 521 -2.13 -21.70 8.37
C SER A 521 -0.96 -22.13 7.48
N THR A 522 -1.04 -23.31 6.89
CA THR A 522 -0.06 -23.79 5.91
C THR A 522 -0.05 -22.94 4.63
N ALA A 523 -1.18 -22.30 4.28
CA ALA A 523 -1.25 -21.36 3.16
C ALA A 523 -0.41 -20.12 3.44
N THR A 524 -0.47 -19.59 4.66
CA THR A 524 0.37 -18.48 5.12
C THR A 524 1.84 -18.87 5.13
N HIS A 525 2.17 -20.07 5.65
CA HIS A 525 3.57 -20.57 5.63
C HIS A 525 4.14 -20.61 4.21
N TYR A 526 3.36 -21.12 3.24
CA TYR A 526 3.77 -21.15 1.85
C TYR A 526 3.96 -19.73 1.27
N TYR A 527 3.03 -18.82 1.57
CA TYR A 527 3.14 -17.43 1.12
C TYR A 527 4.41 -16.76 1.65
N VAL A 528 4.65 -16.86 2.95
CA VAL A 528 5.85 -16.32 3.61
C VAL A 528 7.12 -16.92 2.99
N GLU A 529 7.19 -18.24 2.83
CA GLU A 529 8.32 -18.91 2.17
C GLU A 529 8.62 -18.33 0.79
N ARG A 530 7.58 -18.10 -0.03
CA ARG A 530 7.73 -17.54 -1.38
C ARG A 530 8.18 -16.08 -1.36
N VAL A 531 7.72 -15.29 -0.38
CA VAL A 531 8.19 -13.91 -0.18
C VAL A 531 9.68 -13.89 0.16
N LEU A 532 10.12 -14.72 1.11
CA LEU A 532 11.53 -14.84 1.47
C LEU A 532 12.40 -15.26 0.27
N GLU A 533 11.95 -16.27 -0.47
CA GLU A 533 12.63 -16.73 -1.68
C GLU A 533 12.83 -15.59 -2.67
N GLN A 534 11.79 -14.82 -2.97
CA GLN A 534 11.84 -13.71 -3.93
C GLN A 534 12.91 -12.68 -3.58
N TRP A 535 12.91 -12.20 -2.35
CA TRP A 535 13.85 -11.16 -1.94
C TRP A 535 15.30 -11.65 -1.84
N ILE A 536 15.51 -12.88 -1.38
CA ILE A 536 16.85 -13.46 -1.27
C ILE A 536 17.41 -13.84 -2.65
N THR A 537 16.62 -14.48 -3.51
CA THR A 537 17.14 -15.03 -4.76
C THR A 537 17.15 -14.03 -5.90
N GLU A 538 16.11 -13.22 -6.03
CA GLU A 538 15.99 -12.24 -7.11
C GLU A 538 16.78 -10.95 -6.80
N TYR A 539 16.68 -10.43 -5.58
CA TYR A 539 17.32 -9.17 -5.19
C TYR A 539 18.64 -9.35 -4.46
N LYS A 540 18.99 -10.59 -4.08
CA LYS A 540 20.25 -10.90 -3.35
C LYS A 540 20.44 -10.08 -2.09
N ILE A 541 19.37 -9.82 -1.34
CA ILE A 541 19.47 -9.21 -0.03
C ILE A 541 20.17 -10.15 0.97
N ASP A 542 20.77 -9.59 2.00
CA ASP A 542 21.62 -10.33 2.94
C ASP A 542 20.88 -10.81 4.17
N GLY A 543 19.66 -10.35 4.41
CA GLY A 543 18.84 -10.78 5.52
C GLY A 543 17.57 -9.97 5.69
N PHE A 544 16.77 -10.34 6.68
CA PHE A 544 15.57 -9.63 7.08
C PHE A 544 15.61 -9.20 8.54
N ARG A 545 15.07 -8.01 8.80
CA ARG A 545 14.53 -7.61 10.09
C ARG A 545 13.03 -7.88 10.05
N TRP A 546 12.56 -8.78 10.90
CA TRP A 546 11.14 -9.14 11.00
C TRP A 546 10.47 -8.20 11.98
N ASP A 547 9.51 -7.44 11.46
CA ASP A 547 8.73 -6.46 12.21
C ASP A 547 7.76 -7.14 13.16
N LEU A 548 7.59 -6.56 14.36
CA LEU A 548 6.61 -6.94 15.36
C LEU A 548 6.43 -8.45 15.49
N THR A 549 7.52 -9.19 15.79
CA THR A 549 7.44 -10.65 15.91
C THR A 549 6.51 -11.12 17.03
N LYS A 550 6.13 -10.25 17.97
CA LYS A 550 5.05 -10.49 18.92
C LYS A 550 3.72 -10.83 18.26
N GLY A 551 3.48 -10.34 17.06
CA GLY A 551 2.29 -10.56 16.26
C GLY A 551 2.15 -11.96 15.65
N PHE A 552 3.16 -12.83 15.79
CA PHE A 552 3.13 -14.16 15.15
C PHE A 552 2.43 -15.24 16.00
N THR A 553 2.00 -14.94 17.23
CA THR A 553 1.21 -15.87 18.05
C THR A 553 -0.25 -15.92 17.57
N GLN A 554 -0.89 -17.08 17.76
CA GLN A 554 -2.32 -17.29 17.53
C GLN A 554 -3.08 -17.57 18.82
N ASN A 555 -2.43 -17.41 19.97
CA ASN A 555 -2.94 -17.84 21.29
C ASN A 555 -3.53 -16.69 22.13
N CYS A 556 -3.35 -15.44 21.72
CA CYS A 556 -3.79 -14.29 22.48
C CYS A 556 -5.03 -13.61 21.87
N THR A 557 -5.38 -12.43 22.34
CA THR A 557 -6.45 -11.60 21.78
C THR A 557 -5.94 -10.19 21.48
N SER A 558 -6.67 -9.46 20.65
CA SER A 558 -6.31 -8.11 20.22
C SER A 558 -6.20 -7.04 21.35
N THR A 559 -6.64 -7.38 22.55
CA THR A 559 -6.60 -6.48 23.71
C THR A 559 -5.74 -7.00 24.87
N ASP A 560 -5.18 -8.20 24.76
CA ASP A 560 -4.39 -8.82 25.84
C ASP A 560 -2.89 -8.60 25.61
N GLU A 561 -2.41 -7.44 26.05
CA GLU A 561 -0.98 -7.09 26.01
C GLU A 561 -0.13 -8.00 26.88
N THR A 562 -0.67 -8.47 28.02
CA THR A 562 0.03 -9.37 28.93
C THR A 562 0.29 -10.72 28.28
N CYS A 563 -0.74 -11.33 27.68
CA CYS A 563 -0.57 -12.57 26.92
C CYS A 563 0.42 -12.38 25.77
N THR A 564 0.26 -11.32 24.97
CA THR A 564 1.12 -11.02 23.82
C THR A 564 2.58 -10.78 24.24
N GLY A 565 2.81 -10.13 25.38
CA GLY A 565 4.13 -9.83 25.91
C GLY A 565 4.83 -11.01 26.57
N ASN A 566 4.09 -12.04 26.98
CA ASN A 566 4.63 -13.25 27.65
C ASN A 566 5.07 -14.29 26.62
N TYR A 567 5.80 -15.32 27.10
CA TYR A 567 6.26 -16.45 26.29
C TYR A 567 5.10 -17.18 25.59
N GLN A 568 5.23 -17.38 24.26
CA GLN A 568 4.27 -18.11 23.43
C GLN A 568 4.98 -19.18 22.60
N GLN A 569 4.70 -20.46 22.86
CA GLN A 569 5.40 -21.58 22.19
C GLN A 569 5.07 -21.64 20.68
N ASP A 570 3.82 -21.37 20.28
CA ASP A 570 3.42 -21.34 18.87
C ASP A 570 4.21 -20.31 18.07
N ARG A 571 4.44 -19.13 18.65
CA ARG A 571 5.27 -18.07 18.09
C ARG A 571 6.74 -18.49 17.98
N VAL A 572 7.26 -19.14 19.02
CA VAL A 572 8.63 -19.69 18.99
C VAL A 572 8.79 -20.67 17.83
N ASP A 573 7.83 -21.58 17.65
CA ASP A 573 7.90 -22.64 16.65
C ASP A 573 7.77 -22.10 15.23
N VAL A 574 6.82 -21.20 14.96
CA VAL A 574 6.61 -20.65 13.60
C VAL A 574 7.78 -19.75 13.19
N LEU A 575 8.35 -18.95 14.10
CA LEU A 575 9.50 -18.11 13.78
C LEU A 575 10.78 -18.95 13.56
N LYS A 576 10.94 -20.09 14.24
CA LYS A 576 12.00 -21.07 13.91
C LYS A 576 11.78 -21.67 12.52
N LEU A 577 10.53 -22.03 12.17
CA LEU A 577 10.20 -22.51 10.83
C LEU A 577 10.61 -21.49 9.76
N TYR A 578 10.25 -20.21 9.93
CA TYR A 578 10.59 -19.17 8.96
C TYR A 578 12.09 -18.88 8.91
N ALA A 579 12.78 -18.92 10.03
CA ALA A 579 14.25 -18.82 10.06
C ALA A 579 14.90 -19.97 9.26
N ASP A 580 14.44 -21.21 9.43
CA ASP A 580 14.92 -22.37 8.67
C ASP A 580 14.63 -22.22 7.17
N LYS A 581 13.46 -21.69 6.78
CA LYS A 581 13.14 -21.40 5.39
C LYS A 581 14.07 -20.33 4.82
N GLN A 582 14.30 -19.25 5.54
CA GLN A 582 15.23 -18.20 5.13
C GLN A 582 16.64 -18.77 4.93
N TRP A 583 17.15 -19.58 5.87
CA TRP A 583 18.46 -20.23 5.76
C TRP A 583 18.52 -21.32 4.70
N SER A 584 17.40 -21.88 4.25
CA SER A 584 17.40 -22.83 3.14
C SER A 584 17.68 -22.15 1.78
N PHE A 585 17.31 -20.90 1.62
CA PHE A 585 17.62 -20.10 0.42
C PHE A 585 19.03 -19.50 0.47
N ASP A 586 19.45 -19.01 1.63
CA ASP A 586 20.82 -18.53 1.87
C ASP A 586 21.27 -18.91 3.29
N PRO A 587 22.14 -19.93 3.43
CA PRO A 587 22.62 -20.37 4.73
C PRO A 587 23.34 -19.30 5.57
N SER A 588 23.81 -18.22 4.95
CA SER A 588 24.52 -17.10 5.59
C SER A 588 23.61 -15.90 5.89
N SER A 589 22.35 -15.96 5.49
CA SER A 589 21.39 -14.86 5.64
C SER A 589 21.19 -14.44 7.10
N TYR A 590 21.13 -13.14 7.34
CA TYR A 590 20.82 -12.58 8.66
C TYR A 590 19.33 -12.71 8.95
N VAL A 591 19.00 -13.41 10.05
CA VAL A 591 17.65 -13.41 10.63
C VAL A 591 17.68 -12.50 11.84
N ILE A 592 16.92 -11.44 11.83
CA ILE A 592 16.87 -10.42 12.88
C ILE A 592 15.41 -10.25 13.30
N PHE A 593 15.11 -10.37 14.60
CA PHE A 593 13.76 -10.16 15.11
C PHE A 593 13.66 -8.88 15.92
N GLU A 594 12.68 -8.04 15.58
CA GLU A 594 12.16 -7.06 16.51
C GLU A 594 11.12 -7.76 17.38
N HIS A 595 11.57 -8.17 18.58
CA HIS A 595 10.70 -8.87 19.53
C HIS A 595 10.47 -8.04 20.80
N LEU A 596 11.54 -7.61 21.44
CA LEU A 596 11.51 -6.78 22.64
C LEU A 596 10.63 -7.41 23.74
N GLY A 597 10.76 -8.73 23.92
CA GLY A 597 9.98 -9.55 24.81
C GLY A 597 10.75 -10.03 26.04
N THR A 598 10.38 -11.22 26.52
CA THR A 598 11.05 -11.85 27.65
C THR A 598 12.34 -12.55 27.22
N ASP A 599 13.40 -12.46 28.02
CA ASP A 599 14.66 -13.13 27.73
C ASP A 599 14.49 -14.65 27.53
N THR A 600 13.57 -15.27 28.25
CA THR A 600 13.30 -16.73 28.12
C THR A 600 12.79 -17.12 26.75
N GLU A 601 12.06 -16.23 26.08
CA GLU A 601 11.58 -16.45 24.72
C GLU A 601 12.66 -16.09 23.70
N GLU A 602 13.34 -14.98 23.88
CA GLU A 602 14.40 -14.51 22.99
C GLU A 602 15.58 -15.50 22.93
N GLN A 603 15.91 -16.16 24.05
CA GLN A 603 16.90 -17.25 24.11
C GLN A 603 16.55 -18.42 23.17
N GLN A 604 15.25 -18.71 22.94
CA GLN A 604 14.84 -19.81 22.06
C GLN A 604 15.29 -19.58 20.62
N TRP A 605 15.41 -18.33 20.19
CA TRP A 605 15.84 -17.95 18.84
C TRP A 605 17.33 -17.59 18.80
N ALA A 606 17.82 -16.82 19.76
CA ALA A 606 19.22 -16.42 19.83
C ALA A 606 20.16 -17.63 19.88
N ASN A 607 19.76 -18.69 20.62
CA ASN A 607 20.53 -19.92 20.79
C ASN A 607 20.14 -21.01 19.75
N TYR A 608 19.20 -20.74 18.83
CA TYR A 608 18.73 -21.74 17.86
C TYR A 608 19.80 -22.07 16.82
N ARG A 609 20.15 -23.35 16.70
CA ARG A 609 21.16 -23.87 15.76
C ARG A 609 22.51 -23.16 15.86
N ILE A 610 22.87 -22.73 17.07
CA ILE A 610 24.08 -21.94 17.29
C ILE A 610 25.35 -22.73 16.94
N GLY A 611 25.36 -24.05 17.18
CA GLY A 611 26.47 -24.95 16.80
C GLY A 611 26.68 -25.05 15.28
N GLU A 612 25.73 -24.62 14.47
CA GLU A 612 25.83 -24.53 13.00
C GLU A 612 26.21 -23.11 12.53
N GLY A 613 26.61 -22.23 13.46
CA GLY A 613 26.89 -20.82 13.15
C GLY A 613 25.62 -19.97 12.85
N LYS A 614 24.44 -20.50 13.21
CA LYS A 614 23.15 -19.76 13.06
C LYS A 614 22.92 -18.82 14.24
N GLY A 615 21.76 -18.87 14.86
CA GLY A 615 21.30 -17.94 15.89
C GLY A 615 20.68 -16.68 15.30
N VAL A 616 19.49 -16.36 15.80
CA VAL A 616 18.74 -15.15 15.41
C VAL A 616 19.31 -13.96 16.17
N ILE A 617 19.44 -12.84 15.49
CA ILE A 617 19.83 -11.56 16.11
C ILE A 617 18.55 -10.90 16.65
N LEU A 618 18.56 -10.44 17.90
CA LEU A 618 17.45 -9.80 18.58
C LEU A 618 17.70 -8.30 18.71
N TRP A 619 16.69 -7.48 18.51
CA TRP A 619 16.74 -6.06 18.84
C TRP A 619 16.91 -5.90 20.37
N ASP A 620 17.81 -4.99 20.76
CA ASP A 620 18.14 -4.71 22.16
C ASP A 620 18.03 -3.19 22.39
N ASN A 621 16.84 -2.75 22.80
CA ASN A 621 16.49 -1.35 22.98
C ASN A 621 17.07 -0.79 24.28
N LEU A 622 18.08 0.08 24.18
CA LEU A 622 18.62 0.85 25.28
C LEU A 622 18.38 2.35 25.18
N ASN A 623 17.40 2.79 24.40
CA ASN A 623 17.08 4.21 24.22
C ASN A 623 16.90 4.93 25.57
N TYR A 624 16.12 4.39 26.49
CA TYR A 624 15.92 5.01 27.79
C TYR A 624 17.23 5.20 28.55
N ALA A 625 18.05 4.17 28.66
CA ALA A 625 19.31 4.21 29.39
C ALA A 625 20.30 5.21 28.79
N TYR A 626 20.44 5.22 27.46
CA TYR A 626 21.30 6.15 26.74
C TYR A 626 20.77 7.58 26.80
N ASN A 627 19.44 7.80 26.77
CA ASN A 627 18.86 9.13 27.00
C ASN A 627 19.26 9.67 28.38
N GLN A 628 19.10 8.87 29.47
CA GLN A 628 19.52 9.29 30.81
C GLN A 628 21.03 9.59 30.85
N ASN A 629 21.84 8.72 30.28
CA ASN A 629 23.29 8.90 30.22
C ASN A 629 23.66 10.19 29.47
N THR A 630 23.15 10.40 28.26
CA THR A 630 23.51 11.57 27.45
C THR A 630 22.94 12.87 28.01
N MET A 631 21.77 12.86 28.66
CA MET A 631 21.23 14.01 29.38
C MET A 631 22.01 14.36 30.66
N GLY A 632 22.89 13.47 31.14
CA GLY A 632 23.65 13.70 32.37
C GLY A 632 22.94 13.26 33.65
N SER A 633 21.98 12.35 33.56
CA SER A 633 21.31 11.72 34.71
C SER A 633 22.08 10.44 35.12
N THR A 634 22.20 10.22 36.43
CA THR A 634 22.74 8.96 36.99
C THR A 634 21.62 7.93 37.22
N SER A 635 20.38 8.39 37.36
CA SER A 635 19.23 7.52 37.53
C SER A 635 18.79 6.93 36.19
N GLY A 636 18.69 5.60 36.11
CA GLY A 636 18.24 4.89 34.87
C GLY A 636 19.28 4.86 33.74
N SER A 637 20.54 5.24 33.99
CA SER A 637 21.60 5.30 32.97
C SER A 637 22.43 4.00 32.88
N ASN A 638 21.93 2.90 33.44
CA ASN A 638 22.63 1.60 33.40
C ASN A 638 22.48 0.96 32.00
N ILE A 639 23.60 0.78 31.31
CA ILE A 639 23.66 0.15 30.00
C ILE A 639 24.13 -1.32 30.05
N GLY A 640 24.13 -1.95 31.23
CA GLY A 640 24.62 -3.32 31.42
C GLY A 640 23.83 -4.37 30.60
N ARG A 641 22.61 -4.08 30.21
CA ARG A 641 21.82 -4.92 29.31
C ARG A 641 22.43 -5.06 27.91
N ALA A 642 23.31 -4.17 27.50
CA ALA A 642 24.04 -4.31 26.22
C ALA A 642 24.94 -5.57 26.15
N ASP A 643 25.20 -6.20 27.29
CA ASP A 643 25.92 -7.48 27.35
C ASP A 643 24.97 -8.64 27.03
N TYR A 644 25.30 -9.42 26.01
CA TYR A 644 24.49 -10.56 25.54
C TYR A 644 24.31 -11.66 26.63
N GLU A 645 25.25 -11.78 27.57
CA GLU A 645 25.14 -12.73 28.69
C GLU A 645 24.02 -12.34 29.66
N SER A 646 23.71 -11.03 29.76
CA SER A 646 22.60 -10.55 30.59
C SER A 646 21.22 -10.99 30.07
N HIS A 647 21.14 -11.36 28.79
CA HIS A 647 19.98 -11.95 28.14
C HIS A 647 19.98 -13.51 28.20
N GLY A 648 21.08 -14.14 28.62
CA GLY A 648 21.26 -15.60 28.58
C GLY A 648 21.50 -16.13 27.16
N PHE A 649 22.03 -15.30 26.27
CA PHE A 649 22.41 -15.72 24.93
C PHE A 649 23.77 -16.43 24.96
N ALA A 650 23.91 -17.52 24.20
CA ALA A 650 25.16 -18.27 24.11
C ALA A 650 26.23 -17.53 23.29
N GLU A 651 25.80 -16.70 22.37
CA GLU A 651 26.61 -15.88 21.48
C GLU A 651 26.05 -14.47 21.37
N ARG A 652 26.82 -13.53 20.82
CA ARG A 652 26.48 -12.11 20.67
C ARG A 652 25.39 -11.92 19.63
N ARG A 653 24.13 -12.09 20.04
CA ARG A 653 22.95 -12.02 19.19
C ARG A 653 22.02 -10.87 19.55
N ASN A 654 22.44 -9.95 20.44
CA ASN A 654 21.71 -8.72 20.75
C ASN A 654 22.22 -7.55 19.89
N LYS A 655 21.39 -7.05 19.00
CA LYS A 655 21.63 -5.83 18.20
C LYS A 655 21.27 -4.60 19.04
N THR A 656 22.24 -4.12 19.82
CA THR A 656 22.03 -3.00 20.76
C THR A 656 21.99 -1.67 20.04
N TYR A 657 21.06 -0.79 20.45
CA TYR A 657 20.95 0.56 19.93
C TYR A 657 20.51 1.59 20.99
N GLY A 658 20.83 2.86 20.73
CA GLY A 658 20.34 3.99 21.51
C GLY A 658 19.20 4.74 20.82
N GLU A 659 19.08 4.61 19.51
CA GLU A 659 18.02 5.21 18.69
C GLU A 659 17.56 4.22 17.63
N SER A 660 16.25 4.20 17.32
CA SER A 660 15.63 3.61 16.14
C SER A 660 14.58 4.56 15.58
N HIS A 661 13.87 4.14 14.53
CA HIS A 661 12.73 4.90 14.02
C HIS A 661 11.56 5.00 15.03
N ASP A 662 11.56 4.18 16.08
CA ASP A 662 10.48 4.08 17.06
C ASP A 662 10.66 4.98 18.28
N GLU A 663 11.89 5.33 18.65
CA GLU A 663 12.17 6.09 19.85
C GLU A 663 12.61 7.53 19.58
N GLU A 664 12.37 8.38 20.58
CA GLU A 664 12.78 9.78 20.49
C GLU A 664 14.31 9.93 20.45
N ARG A 665 14.77 10.86 19.63
CA ARG A 665 16.18 11.19 19.42
C ARG A 665 16.91 11.60 20.70
N LEU A 666 18.10 11.04 20.91
CA LEU A 666 18.95 11.42 22.04
C LEU A 666 19.28 12.91 22.06
N MET A 667 19.60 13.47 20.90
CA MET A 667 19.93 14.90 20.79
C MET A 667 18.73 15.80 21.07
N TYR A 668 17.52 15.43 20.62
CA TYR A 668 16.31 16.16 20.95
C TYR A 668 16.08 16.16 22.48
N ARG A 669 16.24 15.01 23.12
CA ARG A 669 16.13 14.89 24.60
C ARG A 669 17.21 15.68 25.31
N ASN A 670 18.46 15.67 24.83
CA ASN A 670 19.54 16.45 25.41
C ASN A 670 19.25 17.94 25.40
N LEU A 671 18.79 18.48 24.26
CA LEU A 671 18.50 19.91 24.11
C LEU A 671 17.25 20.35 24.90
N THR A 672 16.27 19.48 25.09
CA THR A 672 15.02 19.80 25.79
C THR A 672 15.10 19.54 27.32
N ASN A 673 15.71 18.43 27.71
CA ASN A 673 15.68 17.90 29.09
C ASN A 673 17.06 17.76 29.75
N GLY A 674 18.14 18.06 29.02
CA GLY A 674 19.51 17.87 29.52
C GLY A 674 19.81 18.59 30.81
N ALA A 675 20.69 18.01 31.62
CA ALA A 675 21.09 18.56 32.91
C ALA A 675 21.92 19.84 32.75
N THR A 676 21.78 20.71 33.74
CA THR A 676 22.58 21.96 33.87
C THR A 676 23.24 21.99 35.22
N ASN A 677 24.55 22.26 35.27
CA ASN A 677 25.33 22.41 36.48
C ASN A 677 26.35 23.55 36.29
N GLY A 678 26.04 24.70 36.81
CA GLY A 678 26.85 25.91 36.62
C GLY A 678 27.01 26.28 35.15
N VAL A 679 28.26 26.34 34.70
CA VAL A 679 28.58 26.65 33.29
C VAL A 679 28.38 25.43 32.36
N TYR A 680 28.28 24.21 32.90
CA TYR A 680 28.08 23.01 32.12
C TYR A 680 26.58 22.81 31.84
N ASN A 681 26.17 22.95 30.59
CA ASN A 681 24.77 22.92 30.21
C ASN A 681 24.59 21.96 29.00
N VAL A 682 23.97 20.83 29.22
CA VAL A 682 23.70 19.82 28.16
C VAL A 682 22.67 20.32 27.15
N LYS A 683 21.83 21.30 27.51
CA LYS A 683 20.90 21.93 26.54
C LYS A 683 21.61 22.85 25.53
N ASN A 684 22.91 23.12 25.71
CA ASN A 684 23.72 23.80 24.72
C ASN A 684 24.14 22.79 23.63
N LEU A 685 23.93 23.14 22.36
CA LEU A 685 24.20 22.26 21.22
C LEU A 685 25.64 21.71 21.23
N ALA A 686 26.65 22.57 21.43
CA ALA A 686 28.03 22.13 21.45
C ALA A 686 28.31 21.11 22.56
N THR A 687 27.76 21.32 23.78
CA THR A 687 27.90 20.38 24.90
C THR A 687 27.17 19.06 24.61
N ALA A 688 25.97 19.12 24.03
CA ALA A 688 25.19 17.94 23.67
C ALA A 688 25.91 17.10 22.61
N LEU A 689 26.52 17.74 21.60
CA LEU A 689 27.30 17.06 20.56
C LEU A 689 28.56 16.39 21.12
N GLU A 690 29.26 17.01 22.08
CA GLU A 690 30.40 16.36 22.75
C GLU A 690 29.96 15.13 23.55
N ARG A 691 28.81 15.18 24.22
CA ARG A 691 28.23 14.00 24.89
C ARG A 691 27.81 12.93 23.90
N HIS A 692 27.39 13.31 22.71
CA HIS A 692 27.02 12.38 21.65
C HIS A 692 28.24 11.64 21.08
N LYS A 693 29.43 12.21 21.11
CA LYS A 693 30.69 11.49 20.86
C LYS A 693 30.98 10.46 21.94
N ALA A 694 30.74 10.79 23.21
CA ALA A 694 30.88 9.83 24.32
C ALA A 694 29.86 8.67 24.24
N PHE A 695 28.63 8.95 23.79
CA PHE A 695 27.63 7.93 23.50
C PHE A 695 28.17 6.90 22.50
N ALA A 696 28.76 7.33 21.39
CA ALA A 696 29.35 6.43 20.41
C ALA A 696 30.43 5.53 21.03
N ALA A 697 31.27 6.10 21.89
CA ALA A 697 32.31 5.30 22.59
C ALA A 697 31.68 4.20 23.47
N THR A 698 30.61 4.52 24.18
CA THR A 698 29.94 3.50 25.03
C THR A 698 29.10 2.51 24.26
N LEU A 699 28.60 2.85 23.04
CA LEU A 699 27.83 1.94 22.21
C LEU A 699 28.75 0.98 21.44
N PHE A 700 29.74 1.51 20.70
CA PHE A 700 30.50 0.71 19.74
C PHE A 700 31.63 -0.11 20.38
N THR A 701 32.03 0.15 21.61
CA THR A 701 33.06 -0.65 22.28
C THR A 701 32.53 -1.90 22.98
N ILE A 702 31.21 -2.02 23.16
CA ILE A 702 30.57 -3.23 23.69
C ILE A 702 30.52 -4.31 22.61
N PRO A 703 30.85 -5.60 22.88
CA PRO A 703 30.75 -6.68 21.91
C PRO A 703 29.35 -6.88 21.30
N GLY A 704 29.26 -7.47 20.11
CA GLY A 704 28.03 -7.81 19.42
C GLY A 704 27.55 -6.75 18.43
N PRO A 705 26.53 -7.07 17.61
CA PRO A 705 26.00 -6.18 16.60
C PRO A 705 25.43 -4.89 17.18
N LYS A 706 25.57 -3.78 16.44
CA LYS A 706 25.09 -2.45 16.84
C LYS A 706 24.25 -1.83 15.74
N MET A 707 23.32 -0.96 16.12
CA MET A 707 22.49 -0.22 15.15
C MET A 707 22.60 1.29 15.36
N ILE A 708 22.61 1.99 14.25
CA ILE A 708 22.55 3.47 14.13
C ILE A 708 21.24 3.80 13.42
N TRP A 709 20.41 4.62 14.00
CA TRP A 709 19.30 5.25 13.26
C TRP A 709 19.82 6.43 12.44
N GLN A 710 19.37 6.54 11.19
CA GLN A 710 19.84 7.56 10.23
C GLN A 710 20.06 8.92 10.88
N PHE A 711 21.23 9.52 10.60
CA PHE A 711 21.66 10.81 11.11
C PHE A 711 22.00 10.90 12.61
N GLY A 712 21.93 9.79 13.36
CA GLY A 712 22.42 9.74 14.73
C GLY A 712 23.87 10.21 14.82
N GLU A 713 24.71 9.81 13.87
CA GLU A 713 26.12 10.20 13.76
C GLU A 713 26.35 11.69 13.46
N LEU A 714 25.30 12.40 13.04
CA LEU A 714 25.33 13.88 12.86
C LEU A 714 24.66 14.60 14.05
N GLY A 715 24.27 13.86 15.08
CA GLY A 715 23.52 14.41 16.21
C GLY A 715 22.20 15.04 15.76
N PHE A 716 21.36 14.26 15.04
CA PHE A 716 20.06 14.74 14.57
C PHE A 716 19.14 15.09 15.74
N ASP A 717 18.68 16.33 15.78
CA ASP A 717 18.02 16.93 16.94
C ASP A 717 16.55 17.30 16.72
N LEU A 718 15.97 16.92 15.59
CA LEU A 718 14.54 17.07 15.37
C LEU A 718 13.79 15.87 15.98
N SER A 719 12.70 16.16 16.70
CA SER A 719 11.84 15.12 17.27
C SER A 719 11.27 14.20 16.20
N ILE A 720 11.14 12.90 16.51
CA ILE A 720 10.38 11.94 15.67
C ILE A 720 8.91 12.35 15.51
N ASN A 721 8.38 13.13 16.45
CA ASN A 721 7.01 13.66 16.44
C ASN A 721 6.89 15.04 15.81
N ARG A 722 7.92 15.49 15.07
CA ARG A 722 7.90 16.78 14.38
C ARG A 722 6.91 16.77 13.23
N CYS A 723 5.96 17.71 13.22
CA CYS A 723 5.01 17.97 12.15
C CYS A 723 5.65 18.78 11.02
N ALA A 724 5.04 18.79 9.83
CA ALA A 724 5.48 19.57 8.68
C ALA A 724 5.59 21.08 8.96
N ASN A 725 4.73 21.63 9.83
CA ASN A 725 4.76 23.03 10.26
C ASN A 725 5.81 23.33 11.35
N GLY A 726 6.61 22.34 11.75
CA GLY A 726 7.68 22.49 12.74
C GLY A 726 7.25 22.31 14.21
N THR A 727 5.98 22.15 14.50
CA THR A 727 5.50 21.81 15.86
C THR A 727 5.81 20.33 16.18
N VAL A 728 5.68 19.94 17.45
CA VAL A 728 5.88 18.55 17.90
C VAL A 728 4.55 18.01 18.44
N ASN A 729 4.05 16.94 17.81
CA ASN A 729 2.80 16.28 18.17
C ASN A 729 2.87 14.79 17.82
N ASN A 730 2.43 13.91 18.71
CA ASN A 730 2.47 12.47 18.51
C ASN A 730 1.74 12.00 17.23
N ASN A 731 0.72 12.72 16.78
CA ASN A 731 0.00 12.41 15.54
C ASN A 731 0.86 12.62 14.26
N CYS A 732 1.97 13.35 14.36
CA CYS A 732 2.88 13.63 13.26
C CYS A 732 4.09 12.67 13.22
N ARG A 733 4.05 11.58 13.98
CA ARG A 733 5.16 10.61 14.04
C ARG A 733 5.54 10.09 12.66
N THR A 734 4.56 9.73 11.85
CA THR A 734 4.73 9.17 10.49
C THR A 734 4.90 10.24 9.41
N ASP A 735 4.75 11.53 9.74
CA ASP A 735 4.99 12.60 8.78
C ASP A 735 6.42 12.57 8.23
N PRO A 736 6.67 12.96 6.97
CA PRO A 736 8.01 13.08 6.42
C PRO A 736 8.90 14.01 7.25
N LYS A 737 10.14 13.57 7.51
CA LYS A 737 11.16 14.38 8.20
C LYS A 737 12.16 14.94 7.20
N PRO A 738 12.66 16.17 7.38
CA PRO A 738 13.65 16.73 6.49
C PRO A 738 14.98 15.95 6.58
N SER A 739 15.55 15.62 5.43
CA SER A 739 16.87 15.00 5.35
C SER A 739 17.94 15.93 5.95
N ALA A 740 18.90 15.35 6.70
CA ALA A 740 20.08 16.09 7.18
C ALA A 740 20.95 16.63 6.04
N PHE A 741 20.79 16.11 4.82
CA PHE A 741 21.45 16.61 3.62
C PHE A 741 20.71 17.76 2.92
N SER A 742 19.50 18.08 3.35
CA SER A 742 18.73 19.19 2.77
C SER A 742 19.48 20.52 2.91
N THR A 743 19.24 21.44 1.99
CA THR A 743 19.84 22.79 2.06
C THR A 743 19.45 23.57 3.33
N THR A 744 18.32 23.22 3.93
CA THR A 744 17.80 23.85 5.15
C THR A 744 18.55 23.40 6.39
N LEU A 745 18.85 22.10 6.52
CA LEU A 745 19.57 21.55 7.68
C LEU A 745 21.07 21.55 7.45
N ASN A 746 21.52 21.02 6.33
CA ASN A 746 22.91 20.96 5.90
C ASN A 746 23.89 20.44 6.97
N TYR A 747 23.45 19.46 7.77
CA TYR A 747 24.17 18.99 8.97
C TYR A 747 25.53 18.37 8.68
N TYR A 748 25.68 17.72 7.52
CA TYR A 748 26.97 17.14 7.13
C TYR A 748 28.08 18.18 6.91
N ASN A 749 27.71 19.42 6.55
CA ASN A 749 28.64 20.50 6.35
C ASN A 749 28.79 21.41 7.59
N ASP A 750 28.03 21.18 8.67
CA ASP A 750 28.25 21.86 9.95
C ASP A 750 29.50 21.32 10.63
N PRO A 751 30.49 22.14 10.97
CA PRO A 751 31.78 21.67 11.50
C PRO A 751 31.66 20.92 12.83
N GLN A 752 30.71 21.27 13.71
CA GLN A 752 30.52 20.60 15.00
C GLN A 752 29.89 19.24 14.82
N ARG A 753 28.89 19.13 13.95
CA ARG A 753 28.23 17.86 13.62
C ARG A 753 29.15 16.95 12.81
N LYS A 754 29.90 17.50 11.88
CA LYS A 754 30.93 16.76 11.13
C LYS A 754 32.00 16.16 12.07
N ALA A 755 32.37 16.89 13.13
CA ALA A 755 33.28 16.35 14.14
C ALA A 755 32.70 15.19 14.95
N VAL A 756 31.38 15.15 15.15
CA VAL A 756 30.69 13.96 15.72
C VAL A 756 30.79 12.79 14.75
N TYR A 757 30.39 12.99 13.48
CA TYR A 757 30.52 12.00 12.42
C TYR A 757 31.93 11.40 12.33
N ASP A 758 32.96 12.25 12.29
CA ASP A 758 34.35 11.82 12.17
C ASP A 758 34.80 11.01 13.41
N THR A 759 34.28 11.37 14.59
CA THR A 759 34.55 10.62 15.82
C THR A 759 33.89 9.24 15.79
N TRP A 760 32.63 9.18 15.37
CA TRP A 760 31.92 7.91 15.20
C TRP A 760 32.63 7.02 14.19
N ALA A 761 33.00 7.54 13.03
CA ALA A 761 33.72 6.81 11.98
C ALA A 761 35.05 6.21 12.51
N LYS A 762 35.81 6.96 13.34
CA LYS A 762 37.05 6.48 13.96
C LYS A 762 36.78 5.34 14.95
N ILE A 763 35.77 5.48 15.82
CA ILE A 763 35.40 4.46 16.82
C ILE A 763 34.89 3.20 16.10
N ILE A 764 34.02 3.34 15.11
CA ILE A 764 33.52 2.22 14.32
C ILE A 764 34.67 1.51 13.60
N ASN A 765 35.59 2.29 12.99
CA ASN A 765 36.77 1.70 12.34
C ASN A 765 37.68 0.92 13.31
N LEU A 766 37.87 1.42 14.53
CA LEU A 766 38.55 0.67 15.59
C LEU A 766 37.79 -0.62 15.90
N ARG A 767 36.48 -0.54 16.08
CA ARG A 767 35.60 -1.65 16.39
C ARG A 767 35.68 -2.78 15.36
N VAL A 768 35.50 -2.45 14.09
CA VAL A 768 35.40 -3.49 13.01
C VAL A 768 36.74 -4.10 12.65
N ASN A 769 37.86 -3.44 12.97
CA ASN A 769 39.21 -3.89 12.59
C ASN A 769 40.03 -4.46 13.76
N ASN A 770 39.48 -4.52 14.99
CA ASN A 770 40.21 -5.05 16.14
C ASN A 770 39.38 -6.09 16.88
N GLU A 771 39.85 -7.31 16.89
CA GLU A 771 39.17 -8.45 17.49
C GLU A 771 38.94 -8.30 19.02
N VAL A 772 39.75 -7.47 19.69
CA VAL A 772 39.61 -7.20 21.11
C VAL A 772 38.21 -6.75 21.52
N PHE A 773 37.50 -6.06 20.63
CA PHE A 773 36.12 -5.62 20.86
C PHE A 773 35.09 -6.78 20.74
N ASN A 774 35.53 -7.97 20.35
CA ASN A 774 34.72 -9.19 20.26
C ASN A 774 35.17 -10.24 21.28
N THR A 775 36.13 -9.93 22.14
CA THR A 775 36.60 -10.86 23.17
C THR A 775 35.79 -10.73 24.46
N LYS A 776 35.64 -11.82 25.21
CA LYS A 776 35.28 -11.76 26.62
C LYS A 776 36.51 -11.32 27.41
N THR A 777 36.38 -10.35 28.24
CA THR A 777 37.37 -10.00 29.26
C THR A 777 36.72 -10.01 30.63
#